data_c847863945ab4da58b52e08500791c10
#
_entry.id   c847863945ab4da58b52e08500791c10
#
_cell.length_a   1.000
_cell.length_b   1.000
_cell.length_c   1.000
_cell.angle_alpha   90.00
_cell.angle_beta   90.00
_cell.angle_gamma   90.00
#
_symmetry.space_group_name_H-M   'P 1'
#
loop_
_entity.id
_entity.type
_entity.pdbx_description
1 polymer ?
#
loop_
_entity_poly.entity_id
_entity_poly.type
_entity_poly.pdbx_seq_one_letter_code
_entity_poly.pdbx_strand_id
1 'polypeptide(L)'
;MLKNIVKMVLCAFLAATCGMASAQQGQQNPMAQPLQLMANPMTGQSYVKSGVLPNGLSYYILHNAEPKGRANFYIAQKVGSTLENPQQLGLAHFLEHMAFNGTENYPGHKMLDYLQSKSLRFGADINAYTGFDETVYNIDNVPTADAALMDSVLLVLRDWSCAITLDGKEIDEERKVIQEEWRMRNDSRTRFFTAVLPFIYQEYQYQQMPIGSMDIVMNFPYKDLRDYYHKWYRPDQQGIIIVGDFDAEAMEKKVVDLFTPIKMPENAAPRVYPNVSDNKEPIYFEYEDAEAPMTSVSIAFKQDATPFEERNTIGYWMNDVTETLVTTMIDQRLQEFSQKPECEYSNAGVYFGDYYVSKTKYAFNIDVEPKDNDIAKATSQAMEIVARACQTGFTDSELQRAKDELMSRFEARNNERNTTSNSVKARQLIRHFIDNQVLAGPEIDLQLFQMISSQLTTQVLNPMVKGLLTDTNQVIVVFMPKKEGLTMPGRKPMIAAVENAINKKYEAYKDEVITEPLIAKLPTPGKVTATKNNAALGTTEFTLSNGAKVILKTTDFKSDEIRFRCVANGGIQTVNPKDKKAVDNLSMLNTAVESSKLGNFNNTMMSKFLSGKQVAVTYNFGLVNTGLRGFSVKKDAKTMMELIYSYFTQLNPDPEQYAIDLKKTVVDMERSQNDPMKSFSDSLVNAMYGNDPRMTANTVAKVQSADYAQMLNMAKNTMANAADYTFVFVGNIDQQTLQPLLEQYIATLPSKGKASKAAKIYPVSFYTGNTTVSFDKAMATPGTTYYSFTSGPVVVDAVSDIDIELAGAVLNNMFTEIIREKEGAAYSPGAAGRLDENNKRWELISVIQTNREQQDKAFKLANEELDKILAGDITPDQFNKVKTAAINQYDIQLRNNNFWLTTILQSLRGIDTYTGHKEALQNLTLQDLQKWLKGLNRKNTVTVIMTGVPEKK
;
A
#
# COMPACT_ATOMS: atom_id res chain seq x y z
N MET A 1 6.67 -4.26 32.95
CA MET A 1 6.49 -2.91 33.51
C MET A 1 5.24 -2.24 32.94
N LEU A 2 5.06 -2.18 31.62
CA LEU A 2 3.86 -1.63 30.96
C LEU A 2 2.55 -2.27 31.46
N LYS A 3 2.47 -3.62 31.56
CA LYS A 3 1.32 -4.34 32.15
C LYS A 3 0.89 -3.84 33.54
N ASN A 4 1.85 -3.45 34.38
CA ASN A 4 1.53 -2.98 35.74
C ASN A 4 1.09 -1.52 35.76
N ILE A 5 1.50 -0.73 34.80
CA ILE A 5 1.17 0.69 34.69
C ILE A 5 -0.22 0.85 34.06
N VAL A 6 -0.53 0.08 33.00
CA VAL A 6 -1.89 -0.01 32.44
C VAL A 6 -2.88 -0.44 33.53
N LYS A 7 -2.49 -1.37 34.40
CA LYS A 7 -3.29 -1.74 35.59
C LYS A 7 -3.53 -0.59 36.57
N MET A 8 -2.52 0.27 36.82
CA MET A 8 -2.67 1.46 37.65
C MET A 8 -3.59 2.53 37.04
N VAL A 9 -3.54 2.72 35.75
CA VAL A 9 -4.37 3.72 35.02
C VAL A 9 -5.85 3.36 35.08
N LEU A 10 -6.18 2.08 34.87
CA LEU A 10 -7.57 1.64 35.00
C LEU A 10 -8.06 1.63 36.46
N CYS A 11 -7.17 1.38 37.42
CA CYS A 11 -7.51 1.51 38.84
C CYS A 11 -7.85 2.95 39.20
N ALA A 12 -7.13 3.94 38.66
CA ALA A 12 -7.43 5.35 38.83
C ALA A 12 -8.76 5.74 38.12
N PHE A 13 -9.03 5.15 36.96
CA PHE A 13 -10.23 5.37 36.15
C PHE A 13 -11.51 4.88 36.84
N LEU A 14 -11.49 3.66 37.38
CA LEU A 14 -12.64 3.06 38.05
C LEU A 14 -12.87 3.65 39.44
N ALA A 15 -11.83 4.10 40.13
CA ALA A 15 -11.98 4.83 41.38
C ALA A 15 -12.70 6.18 41.18
N ALA A 16 -12.46 6.85 40.05
CA ALA A 16 -13.15 8.12 39.71
C ALA A 16 -14.61 7.91 39.29
N THR A 17 -14.94 6.82 38.60
CA THR A 17 -16.32 6.50 38.17
C THR A 17 -17.14 5.82 39.27
N CYS A 18 -16.51 5.07 40.18
CA CYS A 18 -17.18 4.45 41.33
C CYS A 18 -17.44 5.43 42.51
N GLY A 19 -16.74 6.56 42.52
CA GLY A 19 -16.96 7.59 43.56
C GLY A 19 -18.30 8.30 43.51
N MET A 20 -19.08 8.12 42.45
CA MET A 20 -20.44 8.68 42.32
C MET A 20 -21.58 7.66 42.53
N ALA A 21 -21.30 6.40 42.79
CA ALA A 21 -22.33 5.33 42.84
C ALA A 21 -22.31 4.41 44.03
N SER A 22 -21.55 4.62 45.11
CA SER A 22 -21.56 3.71 46.23
C SER A 22 -21.48 4.33 47.61
N ALA A 23 -22.64 4.72 48.09
CA ALA A 23 -22.98 4.58 49.49
C ALA A 23 -23.89 3.35 49.62
N GLN A 24 -23.32 2.14 49.72
CA GLN A 24 -23.85 0.94 50.38
C GLN A 24 -23.36 -0.36 49.70
N GLN A 25 -22.66 -1.11 50.44
CA GLN A 25 -22.50 -2.57 50.53
C GLN A 25 -21.11 -3.13 50.35
N GLY A 26 -20.65 -3.79 51.43
CA GLY A 26 -19.80 -4.99 51.43
C GLY A 26 -18.35 -4.84 50.97
N GLN A 27 -17.43 -5.08 51.88
CA GLN A 27 -15.98 -5.17 51.61
C GLN A 27 -15.65 -6.13 50.45
N GLN A 28 -15.60 -5.61 49.25
CA GLN A 28 -14.86 -6.20 48.13
C GLN A 28 -13.64 -5.35 47.88
N ASN A 29 -12.50 -6.01 47.67
CA ASN A 29 -11.22 -5.35 47.36
C ASN A 29 -11.40 -4.40 46.19
N PRO A 30 -11.24 -3.07 46.33
CA PRO A 30 -11.55 -2.11 45.26
C PRO A 30 -10.67 -2.30 44.03
N MET A 31 -9.58 -3.05 44.13
CA MET A 31 -8.66 -3.34 43.03
C MET A 31 -9.03 -4.60 42.20
N ALA A 32 -9.92 -5.44 42.66
CA ALA A 32 -10.26 -6.70 41.96
C ALA A 32 -11.19 -6.47 40.76
N GLN A 33 -12.12 -5.53 40.82
CA GLN A 33 -13.06 -5.22 39.74
C GLN A 33 -12.37 -4.59 38.49
N PRO A 34 -11.42 -3.66 38.64
CA PRO A 34 -10.67 -3.13 37.49
C PRO A 34 -9.87 -4.18 36.73
N LEU A 35 -9.22 -5.09 37.44
CA LEU A 35 -8.41 -6.15 36.84
C LEU A 35 -9.27 -7.17 36.06
N GLN A 36 -10.47 -7.46 36.56
CA GLN A 36 -11.42 -8.33 35.85
C GLN A 36 -11.96 -7.69 34.58
N LEU A 37 -12.25 -6.39 34.58
CA LEU A 37 -12.69 -5.68 33.38
C LEU A 37 -11.60 -5.66 32.25
N MET A 38 -10.33 -5.52 32.62
CA MET A 38 -9.24 -5.54 31.64
C MET A 38 -9.02 -6.92 31.02
N ALA A 39 -9.28 -7.99 31.77
CA ALA A 39 -9.18 -9.34 31.26
C ALA A 39 -10.42 -9.79 30.46
N ASN A 40 -11.48 -8.97 30.41
CA ASN A 40 -12.66 -9.31 29.65
C ASN A 40 -12.31 -9.35 28.15
N PRO A 41 -12.66 -10.44 27.45
CA PRO A 41 -12.57 -10.53 26.03
C PRO A 41 -13.39 -9.40 25.38
N MET A 42 -12.81 -8.72 24.42
CA MET A 42 -13.57 -7.85 23.52
C MET A 42 -14.33 -8.74 22.55
N THR A 43 -15.43 -9.32 23.03
CA THR A 43 -16.27 -10.19 22.23
C THR A 43 -16.86 -9.40 21.08
N GLY A 44 -16.55 -9.89 19.94
CA GLY A 44 -16.75 -9.27 18.67
C GLY A 44 -18.17 -8.95 18.27
N GLN A 45 -18.21 -8.41 17.15
CA GLN A 45 -19.37 -7.96 16.41
C GLN A 45 -20.43 -9.06 16.40
N SER A 46 -21.57 -8.83 17.03
CA SER A 46 -22.70 -9.78 17.13
C SER A 46 -23.23 -10.24 15.74
N TYR A 47 -22.78 -9.59 14.68
CA TYR A 47 -23.14 -9.91 13.29
C TYR A 47 -22.15 -10.84 12.57
N VAL A 48 -21.01 -11.19 13.19
CA VAL A 48 -20.11 -12.23 12.68
C VAL A 48 -20.58 -13.58 13.22
N LYS A 49 -20.99 -14.46 12.31
CA LYS A 49 -21.25 -15.86 12.68
C LYS A 49 -19.90 -16.54 12.82
N SER A 50 -19.60 -17.03 14.01
CA SER A 50 -18.34 -17.71 14.28
C SER A 50 -18.52 -18.87 15.23
N GLY A 51 -17.67 -19.88 15.10
CA GLY A 51 -17.69 -21.05 15.96
C GLY A 51 -16.45 -21.93 15.75
N VAL A 52 -16.37 -22.96 16.59
CA VAL A 52 -15.37 -24.02 16.46
C VAL A 52 -16.13 -25.34 16.28
N LEU A 53 -15.85 -26.05 15.20
CA LEU A 53 -16.44 -27.33 14.90
C LEU A 53 -15.95 -28.42 15.86
N PRO A 54 -16.67 -29.56 16.01
CA PRO A 54 -16.25 -30.66 16.91
C PRO A 54 -14.86 -31.21 16.61
N ASN A 55 -14.35 -31.04 15.38
CA ASN A 55 -13.00 -31.44 14.99
C ASN A 55 -11.94 -30.36 15.23
N GLY A 56 -12.30 -29.21 15.81
CA GLY A 56 -11.38 -28.12 16.16
C GLY A 56 -11.25 -27.02 15.10
N LEU A 57 -11.86 -27.17 13.89
CA LEU A 57 -11.81 -26.16 12.85
C LEU A 57 -12.64 -24.94 13.25
N SER A 58 -12.04 -23.75 13.09
CA SER A 58 -12.72 -22.47 13.36
C SER A 58 -13.38 -21.93 12.11
N TYR A 59 -14.50 -21.19 12.24
CA TYR A 59 -15.10 -20.50 11.11
C TYR A 59 -15.58 -19.10 11.51
N TYR A 60 -15.56 -18.19 10.52
CA TYR A 60 -16.00 -16.80 10.63
C TYR A 60 -16.76 -16.43 9.35
N ILE A 61 -18.04 -16.12 9.47
CA ILE A 61 -18.93 -15.84 8.35
C ILE A 61 -19.57 -14.47 8.56
N LEU A 62 -19.41 -13.59 7.60
CA LEU A 62 -19.85 -12.20 7.70
C LEU A 62 -20.63 -11.79 6.45
N HIS A 63 -21.90 -11.39 6.62
CA HIS A 63 -22.62 -10.69 5.58
C HIS A 63 -22.07 -9.29 5.37
N ASN A 64 -21.65 -8.96 4.14
CA ASN A 64 -21.22 -7.63 3.71
C ASN A 64 -21.45 -7.45 2.22
N ALA A 65 -22.17 -6.41 1.83
CA ALA A 65 -22.52 -6.14 0.43
C ALA A 65 -21.60 -5.11 -0.25
N GLU A 66 -20.30 -5.14 0.09
CA GLU A 66 -19.31 -4.25 -0.52
C GLU A 66 -18.09 -5.04 -1.05
N PRO A 67 -18.06 -5.29 -2.37
CA PRO A 67 -19.06 -4.93 -3.38
C PRO A 67 -20.30 -5.85 -3.36
N LYS A 68 -21.45 -5.28 -3.74
CA LYS A 68 -22.73 -6.01 -3.82
C LYS A 68 -22.64 -7.19 -4.79
N GLY A 69 -23.28 -8.32 -4.44
CA GLY A 69 -23.34 -9.52 -5.28
C GLY A 69 -22.01 -10.26 -5.37
N ARG A 70 -21.07 -10.03 -4.43
CA ARG A 70 -19.75 -10.66 -4.37
C ARG A 70 -19.45 -11.24 -3.01
N ALA A 71 -18.64 -12.30 -2.99
CA ALA A 71 -18.13 -12.91 -1.78
C ALA A 71 -16.65 -13.26 -1.91
N ASN A 72 -15.96 -13.25 -0.78
CA ASN A 72 -14.56 -13.62 -0.64
C ASN A 72 -14.45 -14.82 0.30
N PHE A 73 -13.68 -15.80 -0.09
CA PHE A 73 -13.51 -17.08 0.60
C PHE A 73 -12.04 -17.28 0.94
N TYR A 74 -11.76 -17.60 2.20
CA TYR A 74 -10.41 -17.84 2.69
C TYR A 74 -10.35 -19.10 3.53
N ILE A 75 -9.23 -19.83 3.42
CA ILE A 75 -8.79 -20.74 4.45
C ILE A 75 -7.46 -20.24 5.00
N ALA A 76 -7.45 -19.89 6.26
CA ALA A 76 -6.26 -19.48 6.99
C ALA A 76 -5.75 -20.63 7.84
N GLN A 77 -4.45 -20.85 7.84
CA GLN A 77 -3.83 -21.93 8.59
C GLN A 77 -2.76 -21.38 9.53
N LYS A 78 -2.73 -21.81 10.78
CA LYS A 78 -1.66 -21.55 11.74
C LYS A 78 -0.45 -22.46 11.46
N VAL A 79 -0.07 -22.55 10.20
CA VAL A 79 0.95 -23.45 9.65
C VAL A 79 1.84 -22.67 8.71
N GLY A 80 3.13 -22.65 8.97
CA GLY A 80 4.13 -21.96 8.15
C GLY A 80 5.52 -22.58 8.32
N SER A 81 6.56 -21.89 7.85
CA SER A 81 7.93 -22.44 7.83
C SER A 81 8.52 -22.74 9.21
N THR A 82 8.03 -22.12 10.31
CA THR A 82 8.49 -22.46 11.68
C THR A 82 8.17 -23.88 12.11
N LEU A 83 7.30 -24.59 11.38
CA LEU A 83 6.95 -25.97 11.66
C LEU A 83 7.77 -26.98 10.86
N GLU A 84 8.67 -26.54 10.01
CA GLU A 84 9.59 -27.36 9.25
C GLU A 84 10.72 -27.88 10.15
N ASN A 85 11.15 -29.12 9.90
CA ASN A 85 12.40 -29.61 10.44
C ASN A 85 13.57 -29.26 9.48
N PRO A 86 14.84 -29.43 9.88
CA PRO A 86 15.97 -29.06 9.02
C PRO A 86 16.02 -29.72 7.64
N GLN A 87 15.32 -30.85 7.41
CA GLN A 87 15.20 -31.50 6.11
C GLN A 87 14.03 -31.01 5.27
N GLN A 88 13.20 -30.14 5.83
CA GLN A 88 11.95 -29.65 5.23
C GLN A 88 11.97 -28.15 4.90
N LEU A 89 13.13 -27.47 5.00
CA LEU A 89 13.22 -26.03 4.80
C LEU A 89 12.77 -25.59 3.40
N GLY A 90 11.60 -24.95 3.33
CA GLY A 90 10.91 -24.52 2.11
C GLY A 90 9.68 -25.35 1.75
N LEU A 91 9.38 -26.43 2.49
CA LEU A 91 8.27 -27.30 2.15
C LEU A 91 6.90 -26.73 2.53
N ALA A 92 6.83 -25.80 3.48
CA ALA A 92 5.60 -25.04 3.75
C ALA A 92 5.17 -24.23 2.52
N HIS A 93 6.10 -23.51 1.91
CA HIS A 93 5.89 -22.74 0.69
C HIS A 93 5.66 -23.65 -0.53
N PHE A 94 6.42 -24.74 -0.62
CA PHE A 94 6.20 -25.72 -1.67
C PHE A 94 4.79 -26.32 -1.63
N LEU A 95 4.29 -26.60 -0.44
CA LEU A 95 2.93 -27.12 -0.24
C LEU A 95 1.86 -26.10 -0.66
N GLU A 96 2.11 -24.81 -0.45
CA GLU A 96 1.23 -23.74 -0.94
C GLU A 96 1.06 -23.86 -2.46
N HIS A 97 2.12 -23.98 -3.23
CA HIS A 97 2.09 -24.17 -4.69
C HIS A 97 1.34 -25.44 -5.08
N MET A 98 1.59 -26.53 -4.38
CA MET A 98 0.94 -27.80 -4.67
C MET A 98 -0.58 -27.80 -4.46
N ALA A 99 -1.10 -26.88 -3.67
CA ALA A 99 -2.54 -26.70 -3.52
C ALA A 99 -3.24 -26.28 -4.82
N PHE A 100 -2.50 -25.72 -5.77
CA PHE A 100 -2.99 -25.35 -7.10
C PHE A 100 -2.73 -26.42 -8.17
N ASN A 101 -1.89 -27.44 -7.86
CA ASN A 101 -1.44 -28.48 -8.78
C ASN A 101 -2.15 -29.83 -8.59
N GLY A 102 -3.33 -29.80 -7.97
CA GLY A 102 -4.20 -30.96 -7.89
C GLY A 102 -4.74 -31.27 -6.51
N THR A 103 -6.04 -31.51 -6.48
CA THR A 103 -6.75 -31.97 -5.30
C THR A 103 -7.61 -33.18 -5.65
N GLU A 104 -8.24 -33.80 -4.64
CA GLU A 104 -9.10 -34.98 -4.81
C GLU A 104 -10.22 -34.72 -5.84
N ASN A 105 -10.90 -33.58 -5.75
CA ASN A 105 -12.02 -33.25 -6.63
C ASN A 105 -11.58 -32.52 -7.92
N TYR A 106 -10.40 -31.94 -7.94
CA TYR A 106 -9.87 -31.20 -9.07
C TYR A 106 -8.42 -31.65 -9.40
N PRO A 107 -8.25 -32.78 -10.09
CA PRO A 107 -6.92 -33.31 -10.45
C PRO A 107 -6.14 -32.38 -11.40
N GLY A 108 -4.83 -32.19 -11.16
CA GLY A 108 -3.96 -31.33 -11.94
C GLY A 108 -4.45 -29.88 -11.94
N HIS A 109 -4.45 -29.19 -13.08
CA HIS A 109 -4.85 -27.78 -13.18
C HIS A 109 -6.37 -27.55 -13.31
N LYS A 110 -7.20 -28.59 -13.20
CA LYS A 110 -8.67 -28.46 -13.43
C LYS A 110 -9.38 -27.48 -12.52
N MET A 111 -8.86 -27.25 -11.31
CA MET A 111 -9.40 -26.26 -10.40
C MET A 111 -9.23 -24.83 -10.97
N LEU A 112 -8.03 -24.49 -11.40
CA LEU A 112 -7.73 -23.19 -12.00
C LEU A 112 -8.51 -23.00 -13.30
N ASP A 113 -8.55 -24.00 -14.18
CA ASP A 113 -9.32 -23.98 -15.42
C ASP A 113 -10.81 -23.72 -15.15
N TYR A 114 -11.37 -24.40 -14.17
CA TYR A 114 -12.77 -24.23 -13.79
C TYR A 114 -13.03 -22.81 -13.24
N LEU A 115 -12.23 -22.34 -12.28
CA LEU A 115 -12.42 -21.03 -11.68
C LEU A 115 -12.19 -19.89 -12.68
N GLN A 116 -11.20 -20.03 -13.55
CA GLN A 116 -10.94 -19.06 -14.63
C GLN A 116 -12.09 -19.08 -15.67
N SER A 117 -12.70 -20.24 -15.95
CA SER A 117 -13.89 -20.31 -16.81
C SER A 117 -15.08 -19.53 -16.21
N LYS A 118 -15.08 -19.31 -14.92
CA LYS A 118 -16.03 -18.48 -14.16
C LYS A 118 -15.57 -17.04 -13.97
N SER A 119 -14.53 -16.62 -14.71
CA SER A 119 -13.95 -15.26 -14.69
C SER A 119 -13.26 -14.86 -13.39
N LEU A 120 -12.83 -15.82 -12.59
CA LEU A 120 -11.94 -15.61 -11.45
C LEU A 120 -10.50 -15.71 -11.93
N ARG A 121 -9.72 -14.66 -11.74
CA ARG A 121 -8.37 -14.53 -12.31
C ARG A 121 -7.32 -15.06 -11.35
N PHE A 122 -6.46 -15.96 -11.81
CA PHE A 122 -5.30 -16.40 -11.05
C PHE A 122 -4.31 -15.24 -10.83
N GLY A 123 -3.77 -15.16 -9.62
CA GLY A 123 -2.88 -14.08 -9.19
C GLY A 123 -3.59 -12.77 -8.78
N ALA A 124 -4.87 -12.59 -9.16
CA ALA A 124 -5.66 -11.42 -8.78
C ALA A 124 -6.84 -11.75 -7.85
N ASP A 125 -7.66 -12.72 -8.25
CA ASP A 125 -8.83 -13.15 -7.48
C ASP A 125 -8.57 -14.50 -6.75
N ILE A 126 -7.67 -15.31 -7.28
CA ILE A 126 -7.23 -16.60 -6.69
C ILE A 126 -5.76 -16.44 -6.33
N ASN A 127 -5.41 -16.59 -5.05
CA ASN A 127 -4.05 -16.40 -4.58
C ASN A 127 -3.79 -17.16 -3.28
N ALA A 128 -2.51 -17.20 -2.87
CA ALA A 128 -2.10 -17.67 -1.55
C ALA A 128 -0.83 -16.97 -1.09
N TYR A 129 -0.47 -17.14 0.17
CA TYR A 129 0.84 -16.78 0.68
C TYR A 129 1.23 -17.66 1.86
N THR A 130 2.53 -17.89 2.00
CA THR A 130 3.14 -18.59 3.13
C THR A 130 4.07 -17.67 3.89
N GLY A 131 3.85 -17.56 5.19
CA GLY A 131 4.73 -16.87 6.14
C GLY A 131 5.46 -17.84 7.07
N PHE A 132 6.08 -17.26 8.11
CA PHE A 132 6.76 -18.07 9.13
C PHE A 132 5.78 -18.92 9.93
N ASP A 133 4.63 -18.37 10.30
CA ASP A 133 3.67 -19.00 11.21
C ASP A 133 2.28 -19.23 10.61
N GLU A 134 2.08 -18.88 9.35
CA GLU A 134 0.78 -18.92 8.70
C GLU A 134 0.88 -19.22 7.21
N THR A 135 -0.16 -19.87 6.67
CA THR A 135 -0.42 -20.01 5.24
C THR A 135 -1.89 -19.67 4.99
N VAL A 136 -2.17 -18.81 4.01
CA VAL A 136 -3.53 -18.39 3.70
C VAL A 136 -3.79 -18.53 2.22
N TYR A 137 -4.91 -19.17 1.87
CA TYR A 137 -5.40 -19.28 0.50
C TYR A 137 -6.68 -18.48 0.37
N ASN A 138 -6.89 -17.85 -0.78
CA ASN A 138 -8.10 -17.06 -1.03
C ASN A 138 -8.67 -17.21 -2.44
N ILE A 139 -9.99 -17.07 -2.50
CA ILE A 139 -10.74 -16.87 -3.74
C ILE A 139 -11.65 -15.66 -3.52
N ASP A 140 -11.30 -14.56 -4.14
CA ASP A 140 -11.97 -13.27 -4.00
C ASP A 140 -12.97 -13.01 -5.14
N ASN A 141 -13.86 -12.05 -4.94
CA ASN A 141 -14.79 -11.55 -5.96
C ASN A 141 -15.75 -12.59 -6.56
N VAL A 142 -16.04 -13.68 -5.86
CA VAL A 142 -16.94 -14.75 -6.29
C VAL A 142 -18.38 -14.20 -6.46
N PRO A 143 -19.01 -14.33 -7.65
CA PRO A 143 -20.39 -13.92 -7.86
C PRO A 143 -21.38 -14.70 -6.98
N THR A 144 -22.13 -14.03 -6.11
CA THR A 144 -23.07 -14.69 -5.19
C THR A 144 -24.37 -15.14 -5.86
N ALA A 145 -24.66 -14.64 -7.06
CA ALA A 145 -25.80 -15.09 -7.87
C ALA A 145 -25.60 -16.49 -8.46
N ASP A 146 -24.35 -16.99 -8.59
CA ASP A 146 -24.04 -18.35 -9.04
C ASP A 146 -23.86 -19.26 -7.82
N ALA A 147 -24.98 -19.83 -7.34
CA ALA A 147 -24.96 -20.72 -6.18
C ALA A 147 -24.09 -21.98 -6.39
N ALA A 148 -24.04 -22.50 -7.62
CA ALA A 148 -23.20 -23.65 -7.95
C ALA A 148 -21.71 -23.32 -7.90
N LEU A 149 -21.32 -22.12 -8.33
CA LEU A 149 -19.96 -21.64 -8.19
C LEU A 149 -19.58 -21.47 -6.72
N MET A 150 -20.45 -20.87 -5.90
CA MET A 150 -20.20 -20.73 -4.46
C MET A 150 -19.99 -22.07 -3.77
N ASP A 151 -20.79 -23.09 -4.13
CA ASP A 151 -20.64 -24.46 -3.61
C ASP A 151 -19.32 -25.11 -4.10
N SER A 152 -18.94 -24.87 -5.36
CA SER A 152 -17.65 -25.33 -5.89
C SER A 152 -16.47 -24.67 -5.19
N VAL A 153 -16.54 -23.37 -4.89
CA VAL A 153 -15.51 -22.65 -4.14
C VAL A 153 -15.36 -23.18 -2.71
N LEU A 154 -16.50 -23.46 -2.04
CA LEU A 154 -16.46 -24.13 -0.74
C LEU A 154 -15.80 -25.51 -0.81
N LEU A 155 -16.05 -26.27 -1.89
CA LEU A 155 -15.40 -27.56 -2.11
C LEU A 155 -13.90 -27.42 -2.34
N VAL A 156 -13.47 -26.37 -3.04
CA VAL A 156 -12.03 -26.05 -3.17
C VAL A 156 -11.40 -25.76 -1.81
N LEU A 157 -12.04 -24.94 -0.95
CA LEU A 157 -11.52 -24.69 0.40
C LEU A 157 -11.42 -25.98 1.24
N ARG A 158 -12.38 -26.86 1.09
CA ARG A 158 -12.38 -28.19 1.76
C ARG A 158 -11.21 -29.03 1.23
N ASP A 159 -10.96 -29.03 -0.06
CA ASP A 159 -9.86 -29.76 -0.67
C ASP A 159 -8.50 -29.19 -0.23
N TRP A 160 -8.35 -27.88 -0.17
CA TRP A 160 -7.17 -27.23 0.39
C TRP A 160 -6.96 -27.55 1.89
N SER A 161 -8.05 -27.78 2.62
CA SER A 161 -7.98 -28.17 4.03
C SER A 161 -7.38 -29.58 4.24
N CYS A 162 -7.75 -30.57 3.39
CA CYS A 162 -7.44 -31.97 3.72
C CYS A 162 -7.26 -32.92 2.51
N ALA A 163 -7.29 -32.44 1.27
CA ALA A 163 -7.36 -33.31 0.09
C ALA A 163 -6.44 -32.89 -1.07
N ILE A 164 -5.30 -32.27 -0.76
CA ILE A 164 -4.22 -31.98 -1.73
C ILE A 164 -3.54 -33.30 -2.10
N THR A 165 -3.40 -33.59 -3.39
CA THR A 165 -2.98 -34.93 -3.87
C THR A 165 -1.47 -35.18 -3.80
N LEU A 166 -0.64 -34.15 -3.93
CA LEU A 166 0.82 -34.21 -3.91
C LEU A 166 1.38 -35.27 -4.88
N ASP A 167 0.97 -35.19 -6.15
CA ASP A 167 1.46 -36.07 -7.21
C ASP A 167 2.96 -35.83 -7.45
N GLY A 168 3.73 -36.91 -7.63
CA GLY A 168 5.17 -36.81 -7.77
C GLY A 168 5.62 -36.10 -9.06
N LYS A 169 4.84 -36.23 -10.15
CA LYS A 169 5.15 -35.55 -11.40
C LYS A 169 4.92 -34.03 -11.26
N GLU A 170 3.82 -33.64 -10.67
CA GLU A 170 3.53 -32.21 -10.41
C GLU A 170 4.57 -31.60 -9.44
N ILE A 171 5.01 -32.35 -8.41
CA ILE A 171 6.08 -31.91 -7.51
C ILE A 171 7.37 -31.64 -8.31
N ASP A 172 7.80 -32.55 -9.22
CA ASP A 172 9.03 -32.35 -9.98
C ASP A 172 8.95 -31.19 -10.97
N GLU A 173 7.78 -30.93 -11.55
CA GLU A 173 7.55 -29.77 -12.42
C GLU A 173 7.60 -28.46 -11.61
N GLU A 174 7.02 -28.44 -10.40
CA GLU A 174 6.93 -27.25 -9.55
C GLU A 174 8.28 -26.81 -8.95
N ARG A 175 9.25 -27.73 -8.77
CA ARG A 175 10.61 -27.39 -8.30
C ARG A 175 11.23 -26.25 -9.11
N LYS A 176 11.07 -26.28 -10.44
CA LYS A 176 11.64 -25.27 -11.34
C LYS A 176 10.92 -23.93 -11.21
N VAL A 177 9.61 -23.95 -10.99
CA VAL A 177 8.81 -22.75 -10.79
C VAL A 177 9.26 -22.02 -9.53
N ILE A 178 9.44 -22.75 -8.42
CA ILE A 178 9.92 -22.17 -7.17
C ILE A 178 11.38 -21.71 -7.28
N GLN A 179 12.22 -22.41 -8.03
CA GLN A 179 13.59 -21.97 -8.29
C GLN A 179 13.62 -20.63 -9.04
N GLU A 180 12.77 -20.45 -10.06
CA GLU A 180 12.66 -19.16 -10.76
C GLU A 180 12.08 -18.05 -9.87
N GLU A 181 11.12 -18.38 -9.01
CA GLU A 181 10.62 -17.44 -8.02
C GLU A 181 11.72 -17.01 -7.05
N TRP A 182 12.50 -17.95 -6.51
CA TRP A 182 13.65 -17.65 -5.65
C TRP A 182 14.64 -16.73 -6.36
N ARG A 183 14.92 -17.00 -7.64
CA ARG A 183 15.82 -16.15 -8.43
C ARG A 183 15.28 -14.73 -8.58
N MET A 184 13.99 -14.58 -8.87
CA MET A 184 13.36 -13.28 -9.05
C MET A 184 13.26 -12.48 -7.75
N ARG A 185 13.02 -13.16 -6.63
CA ARG A 185 12.90 -12.54 -5.30
C ARG A 185 14.24 -12.32 -4.61
N ASN A 186 15.35 -12.79 -5.17
CA ASN A 186 16.69 -12.66 -4.58
C ASN A 186 17.29 -11.26 -4.81
N ASP A 187 16.56 -10.23 -4.44
CA ASP A 187 17.00 -8.84 -4.40
C ASP A 187 17.89 -8.56 -3.16
N SER A 188 18.43 -7.34 -3.08
CA SER A 188 19.31 -6.94 -1.97
C SER A 188 18.65 -7.07 -0.59
N ARG A 189 17.35 -6.83 -0.50
CA ARG A 189 16.60 -6.94 0.75
C ARG A 189 16.43 -8.40 1.17
N THR A 190 16.10 -9.28 0.24
CA THR A 190 15.99 -10.72 0.50
C THR A 190 17.34 -11.30 0.92
N ARG A 191 18.45 -10.92 0.26
CA ARG A 191 19.79 -11.33 0.65
C ARG A 191 20.16 -10.83 2.05
N PHE A 192 19.80 -9.58 2.36
CA PHE A 192 19.96 -9.04 3.71
C PHE A 192 19.19 -9.85 4.75
N PHE A 193 17.89 -10.14 4.53
CA PHE A 193 17.12 -10.97 5.46
C PHE A 193 17.69 -12.37 5.62
N THR A 194 18.15 -12.99 4.54
CA THR A 194 18.81 -14.30 4.57
C THR A 194 20.09 -14.27 5.42
N ALA A 195 20.83 -13.14 5.41
CA ALA A 195 22.05 -12.99 6.18
C ALA A 195 21.80 -12.62 7.66
N VAL A 196 20.81 -11.77 7.94
CA VAL A 196 20.58 -11.25 9.29
C VAL A 196 19.83 -12.23 10.18
N LEU A 197 18.85 -12.98 9.65
CA LEU A 197 18.02 -13.88 10.45
C LEU A 197 18.84 -14.92 11.22
N PRO A 198 19.81 -15.65 10.62
CA PRO A 198 20.66 -16.58 11.37
C PRO A 198 21.53 -15.92 12.44
N PHE A 199 21.75 -14.60 12.34
CA PHE A 199 22.57 -13.86 13.28
C PHE A 199 21.77 -13.36 14.49
N ILE A 200 20.53 -12.91 14.28
CA ILE A 200 19.69 -12.33 15.34
C ILE A 200 18.83 -13.35 16.06
N TYR A 201 18.63 -14.55 15.48
CA TYR A 201 17.91 -15.66 16.08
C TYR A 201 18.81 -16.84 16.40
N GLN A 202 18.69 -17.38 17.61
CA GLN A 202 19.30 -18.66 17.97
C GLN A 202 18.43 -19.85 17.56
N GLU A 203 17.15 -19.62 17.43
CA GLU A 203 16.11 -20.60 17.07
C GLU A 203 16.14 -20.86 15.56
N TYR A 204 16.51 -22.09 15.16
CA TYR A 204 16.69 -22.44 13.75
C TYR A 204 15.43 -22.19 12.89
N GLN A 205 14.25 -22.25 13.48
CA GLN A 205 12.97 -22.06 12.82
C GLN A 205 12.80 -20.64 12.23
N TYR A 206 13.52 -19.65 12.78
CA TYR A 206 13.50 -18.27 12.28
C TYR A 206 14.72 -17.91 11.42
N GLN A 207 15.66 -18.85 11.21
CA GLN A 207 16.91 -18.56 10.51
C GLN A 207 16.81 -18.63 8.98
N GLN A 208 15.70 -19.13 8.44
CA GLN A 208 15.47 -19.26 6.99
C GLN A 208 14.19 -18.54 6.58
N MET A 209 14.24 -17.88 5.43
CA MET A 209 13.02 -17.35 4.80
C MET A 209 12.07 -18.47 4.40
N PRO A 210 10.74 -18.26 4.34
CA PRO A 210 9.76 -19.32 4.02
C PRO A 210 9.98 -20.02 2.68
N ILE A 211 10.60 -19.36 1.70
CA ILE A 211 10.97 -19.98 0.41
C ILE A 211 12.04 -21.08 0.59
N GLY A 212 12.75 -21.08 1.71
CA GLY A 212 13.63 -22.13 2.18
C GLY A 212 14.96 -22.27 1.44
N SER A 213 15.52 -23.47 1.53
CA SER A 213 16.79 -23.84 0.92
C SER A 213 16.58 -24.46 -0.45
N MET A 214 17.18 -23.87 -1.49
CA MET A 214 17.08 -24.43 -2.85
C MET A 214 17.68 -25.82 -2.97
N ASP A 215 18.69 -26.14 -2.16
CA ASP A 215 19.25 -27.52 -2.13
C ASP A 215 18.20 -28.53 -1.65
N ILE A 216 17.36 -28.15 -0.68
CA ILE A 216 16.27 -29.00 -0.20
C ILE A 216 15.14 -29.00 -1.24
N VAL A 217 14.66 -27.81 -1.65
CA VAL A 217 13.56 -27.66 -2.62
C VAL A 217 13.77 -28.46 -3.89
N MET A 218 15.01 -28.50 -4.42
CA MET A 218 15.33 -29.23 -5.63
C MET A 218 15.49 -30.75 -5.43
N ASN A 219 15.71 -31.24 -4.20
CA ASN A 219 16.11 -32.62 -3.98
C ASN A 219 15.31 -33.37 -2.90
N PHE A 220 14.36 -32.75 -2.19
CA PHE A 220 13.64 -33.45 -1.12
C PHE A 220 12.89 -34.68 -1.63
N PRO A 221 12.85 -35.79 -0.86
CA PRO A 221 11.98 -36.93 -1.15
C PRO A 221 10.51 -36.56 -1.03
N TYR A 222 9.65 -37.04 -1.91
CA TYR A 222 8.17 -36.73 -1.86
C TYR A 222 7.55 -37.04 -0.48
N LYS A 223 8.12 -38.03 0.21
CA LYS A 223 7.69 -38.38 1.58
C LYS A 223 7.79 -37.22 2.55
N ASP A 224 8.81 -36.38 2.47
CA ASP A 224 9.05 -35.31 3.43
C ASP A 224 7.98 -34.22 3.31
N LEU A 225 7.54 -33.92 2.08
CA LEU A 225 6.42 -33.01 1.82
C LEU A 225 5.09 -33.59 2.31
N ARG A 226 4.84 -34.88 2.03
CA ARG A 226 3.63 -35.58 2.50
C ARG A 226 3.60 -35.68 4.02
N ASP A 227 4.74 -35.96 4.67
CA ASP A 227 4.85 -35.97 6.13
C ASP A 227 4.53 -34.61 6.74
N TYR A 228 5.04 -33.53 6.14
CA TYR A 228 4.72 -32.15 6.56
C TYR A 228 3.22 -31.89 6.42
N TYR A 229 2.64 -32.18 5.27
CA TYR A 229 1.21 -32.01 5.00
C TYR A 229 0.33 -32.76 6.00
N HIS A 230 0.50 -34.06 6.13
CA HIS A 230 -0.31 -34.89 7.03
C HIS A 230 -0.14 -34.56 8.52
N LYS A 231 0.98 -33.99 8.90
CA LYS A 231 1.24 -33.59 10.27
C LYS A 231 0.57 -32.29 10.61
N TRP A 232 0.54 -31.32 9.70
CA TRP A 232 0.21 -29.94 10.04
C TRP A 232 -1.10 -29.43 9.42
N TYR A 233 -1.53 -29.93 8.25
CA TYR A 233 -2.80 -29.54 7.62
C TYR A 233 -3.94 -30.34 8.28
N ARG A 234 -4.46 -29.77 9.35
CA ARG A 234 -5.46 -30.42 10.18
C ARG A 234 -6.42 -29.40 10.78
N PRO A 235 -7.67 -29.81 11.09
CA PRO A 235 -8.77 -28.90 11.47
C PRO A 235 -8.45 -27.92 12.60
N ASP A 236 -7.75 -28.34 13.66
CA ASP A 236 -7.42 -27.47 14.82
C ASP A 236 -6.45 -26.33 14.51
N GLN A 237 -5.81 -26.34 13.33
CA GLN A 237 -4.93 -25.28 12.84
C GLN A 237 -5.60 -24.42 11.76
N GLN A 238 -6.85 -24.68 11.42
CA GLN A 238 -7.52 -24.10 10.27
C GLN A 238 -8.68 -23.20 10.66
N GLY A 239 -8.83 -22.09 9.92
CA GLY A 239 -9.99 -21.20 10.01
C GLY A 239 -10.57 -20.93 8.63
N ILE A 240 -11.87 -21.13 8.48
CA ILE A 240 -12.63 -20.76 7.28
C ILE A 240 -13.20 -19.36 7.48
N ILE A 241 -12.87 -18.44 6.61
CA ILE A 241 -13.33 -17.05 6.65
C ILE A 241 -14.08 -16.73 5.37
N ILE A 242 -15.37 -16.34 5.47
CA ILE A 242 -16.21 -16.02 4.33
C ILE A 242 -16.90 -14.68 4.58
N VAL A 243 -16.67 -13.72 3.67
CA VAL A 243 -17.25 -12.38 3.77
C VAL A 243 -17.89 -12.02 2.45
N GLY A 244 -19.18 -11.65 2.44
CA GLY A 244 -19.83 -11.28 1.19
C GLY A 244 -21.34 -11.05 1.27
N ASP A 245 -21.92 -10.77 0.12
CA ASP A 245 -23.34 -10.48 -0.05
C ASP A 245 -24.15 -11.78 -0.22
N PHE A 246 -24.34 -12.49 0.89
CA PHE A 246 -25.08 -13.77 0.94
C PHE A 246 -25.79 -13.93 2.30
N ASP A 247 -26.68 -14.91 2.38
CA ASP A 247 -27.30 -15.30 3.64
C ASP A 247 -26.30 -16.02 4.55
N ALA A 248 -25.92 -15.37 5.66
CA ALA A 248 -24.90 -15.87 6.58
C ALA A 248 -25.32 -17.16 7.31
N GLU A 249 -26.62 -17.39 7.58
CA GLU A 249 -27.10 -18.60 8.24
C GLU A 249 -27.06 -19.81 7.29
N ALA A 250 -27.48 -19.58 6.03
CA ALA A 250 -27.38 -20.62 5.02
C ALA A 250 -25.91 -21.00 4.72
N MET A 251 -25.01 -20.02 4.71
CA MET A 251 -23.57 -20.24 4.51
C MET A 251 -22.95 -20.98 5.70
N GLU A 252 -23.28 -20.58 6.92
CA GLU A 252 -22.83 -21.27 8.14
C GLU A 252 -23.20 -22.75 8.11
N LYS A 253 -24.44 -23.06 7.73
CA LYS A 253 -24.89 -24.46 7.60
C LYS A 253 -24.04 -25.23 6.59
N LYS A 254 -23.76 -24.65 5.42
CA LYS A 254 -22.90 -25.29 4.38
C LYS A 254 -21.49 -25.55 4.90
N VAL A 255 -20.91 -24.60 5.62
CA VAL A 255 -19.58 -24.76 6.24
C VAL A 255 -19.59 -25.88 7.28
N VAL A 256 -20.55 -25.88 8.18
CA VAL A 256 -20.69 -26.94 9.20
C VAL A 256 -20.85 -28.32 8.56
N ASP A 257 -21.75 -28.45 7.58
CA ASP A 257 -22.03 -29.73 6.91
C ASP A 257 -20.78 -30.24 6.15
N LEU A 258 -20.01 -29.36 5.50
CA LEU A 258 -18.88 -29.75 4.64
C LEU A 258 -17.59 -30.02 5.42
N PHE A 259 -17.31 -29.28 6.48
CA PHE A 259 -16.03 -29.33 7.19
C PHE A 259 -16.06 -30.21 8.46
N THR A 260 -17.22 -30.43 9.10
CA THR A 260 -17.33 -31.32 10.28
C THR A 260 -16.83 -32.75 10.04
N PRO A 261 -17.06 -33.36 8.84
CA PRO A 261 -16.57 -34.73 8.59
C PRO A 261 -15.05 -34.90 8.50
N ILE A 262 -14.30 -33.79 8.39
CA ILE A 262 -12.81 -33.85 8.34
C ILE A 262 -12.28 -34.37 9.68
N LYS A 263 -11.47 -35.41 9.63
CA LYS A 263 -10.98 -36.09 10.83
C LYS A 263 -9.72 -35.43 11.37
N MET A 264 -9.65 -35.29 12.69
CA MET A 264 -8.41 -34.98 13.38
C MET A 264 -7.50 -36.22 13.46
N PRO A 265 -6.18 -36.08 13.26
CA PRO A 265 -5.23 -37.16 13.57
C PRO A 265 -5.28 -37.55 15.05
N GLU A 266 -5.25 -38.87 15.35
CA GLU A 266 -5.37 -39.37 16.73
C GLU A 266 -4.25 -38.89 17.66
N ASN A 267 -3.05 -38.69 17.17
CA ASN A 267 -1.88 -38.24 17.94
C ASN A 267 -1.32 -36.93 17.39
N ALA A 268 -2.18 -35.92 17.26
CA ALA A 268 -1.82 -34.63 16.72
C ALA A 268 -0.68 -33.96 17.53
N ALA A 269 0.41 -33.62 16.88
CA ALA A 269 1.52 -32.93 17.54
C ALA A 269 1.08 -31.52 17.99
N PRO A 270 1.46 -31.04 19.20
CA PRO A 270 1.12 -29.70 19.63
C PRO A 270 1.76 -28.65 18.70
N ARG A 271 1.01 -27.59 18.41
CA ARG A 271 1.55 -26.39 17.75
C ARG A 271 2.31 -25.58 18.80
N VAL A 272 3.59 -25.40 18.63
CA VAL A 272 4.45 -24.62 19.53
C VAL A 272 5.10 -23.49 18.75
N TYR A 273 5.00 -22.29 19.27
CA TYR A 273 5.75 -21.14 18.73
C TYR A 273 7.14 -21.12 19.36
N PRO A 274 8.22 -21.04 18.58
CA PRO A 274 9.57 -20.98 19.13
C PRO A 274 9.74 -19.75 20.02
N ASN A 275 10.27 -19.94 21.22
CA ASN A 275 10.50 -18.87 22.15
C ASN A 275 11.84 -18.21 21.89
N VAL A 276 11.86 -16.91 21.59
CA VAL A 276 13.07 -16.16 21.27
C VAL A 276 13.84 -15.78 22.51
N SER A 277 15.13 -16.10 22.52
CA SER A 277 16.03 -15.88 23.65
C SER A 277 16.35 -14.40 23.88
N ASP A 278 16.55 -14.04 25.16
CA ASP A 278 17.08 -12.73 25.56
C ASP A 278 18.58 -12.60 25.29
N ASN A 279 19.07 -11.38 25.12
CA ASN A 279 20.48 -11.07 25.07
C ASN A 279 20.89 -10.05 26.16
N LYS A 280 22.04 -10.28 26.80
CA LYS A 280 22.61 -9.35 27.80
C LYS A 280 23.36 -8.24 27.11
N GLU A 281 24.24 -8.59 26.18
CA GLU A 281 25.02 -7.66 25.39
C GLU A 281 24.26 -7.29 24.12
N PRO A 282 24.41 -6.07 23.56
CA PRO A 282 23.79 -5.70 22.32
C PRO A 282 24.19 -6.64 21.16
N ILE A 283 23.22 -7.15 20.43
CA ILE A 283 23.48 -7.83 19.15
C ILE A 283 23.74 -6.74 18.11
N TYR A 284 24.84 -6.85 17.38
CA TYR A 284 25.18 -5.94 16.31
C TYR A 284 25.47 -6.69 15.03
N PHE A 285 24.76 -6.33 13.95
CA PHE A 285 24.97 -6.90 12.62
C PHE A 285 25.05 -5.79 11.58
N GLU A 286 25.96 -5.88 10.65
CA GLU A 286 26.06 -4.97 9.51
C GLU A 286 26.23 -5.77 8.21
N TYR A 287 25.55 -5.30 7.19
CA TYR A 287 25.51 -5.95 5.87
C TYR A 287 25.58 -4.92 4.76
N GLU A 288 26.44 -5.16 3.78
CA GLU A 288 26.50 -4.35 2.57
C GLU A 288 26.10 -5.15 1.34
N ASP A 289 25.37 -4.50 0.44
CA ASP A 289 24.97 -5.09 -0.83
C ASP A 289 25.07 -4.05 -1.96
N ALA A 290 25.61 -4.45 -3.11
CA ALA A 290 25.82 -3.54 -4.23
C ALA A 290 24.52 -3.00 -4.83
N GLU A 291 23.41 -3.74 -4.69
CA GLU A 291 22.08 -3.35 -5.18
C GLU A 291 21.23 -2.65 -4.10
N ALA A 292 21.75 -2.50 -2.87
CA ALA A 292 21.00 -1.81 -1.82
C ALA A 292 20.72 -0.36 -2.23
N PRO A 293 19.46 0.09 -2.17
CA PRO A 293 19.09 1.42 -2.64
C PRO A 293 19.50 2.52 -1.68
N MET A 294 19.62 2.20 -0.38
CA MET A 294 19.92 3.18 0.67
C MET A 294 20.50 2.52 1.91
N THR A 295 21.08 3.33 2.77
CA THR A 295 21.49 2.91 4.12
C THR A 295 20.29 2.98 5.05
N SER A 296 20.08 1.93 5.84
CA SER A 296 19.09 1.88 6.92
C SER A 296 19.74 1.33 8.20
N VAL A 297 19.33 1.87 9.32
CA VAL A 297 19.70 1.38 10.65
C VAL A 297 18.43 1.03 11.39
N SER A 298 18.35 -0.20 11.86
CA SER A 298 17.23 -0.68 12.69
C SER A 298 17.74 -0.98 14.09
N ILE A 299 17.09 -0.40 15.09
CA ILE A 299 17.41 -0.61 16.49
C ILE A 299 16.17 -1.18 17.17
N ALA A 300 16.28 -2.37 17.75
CA ALA A 300 15.19 -3.01 18.45
C ALA A 300 15.51 -3.20 19.93
N PHE A 301 14.57 -2.84 20.80
CA PHE A 301 14.57 -3.14 22.22
C PHE A 301 13.55 -4.24 22.47
N LYS A 302 14.02 -5.50 22.60
CA LYS A 302 13.15 -6.68 22.74
C LYS A 302 12.45 -6.72 24.08
N GLN A 303 11.21 -7.18 24.05
CA GLN A 303 10.39 -7.48 25.22
C GLN A 303 9.52 -8.72 24.93
N ASP A 304 8.98 -9.35 25.96
CA ASP A 304 8.08 -10.48 25.76
C ASP A 304 6.78 -10.03 25.10
N ALA A 305 6.37 -10.78 24.09
CA ALA A 305 5.08 -10.57 23.46
C ALA A 305 3.93 -10.87 24.45
N THR A 306 2.82 -10.17 24.33
CA THR A 306 1.59 -10.51 25.08
C THR A 306 1.15 -11.91 24.68
N PRO A 307 0.85 -12.82 25.66
CA PRO A 307 0.33 -14.15 25.37
C PRO A 307 -0.90 -14.11 24.46
N PHE A 308 -1.04 -15.09 23.57
CA PHE A 308 -2.14 -15.12 22.60
C PHE A 308 -3.52 -15.01 23.24
N GLU A 309 -3.73 -15.69 24.36
CA GLU A 309 -5.00 -15.70 25.11
C GLU A 309 -5.37 -14.34 25.71
N GLU A 310 -4.39 -13.43 25.88
CA GLU A 310 -4.61 -12.09 26.40
C GLU A 310 -4.81 -11.04 25.29
N ARG A 311 -4.53 -11.36 24.02
CA ARG A 311 -4.53 -10.38 22.91
C ARG A 311 -5.93 -9.89 22.52
N ASN A 312 -6.99 -10.65 22.80
CA ASN A 312 -8.37 -10.23 22.54
C ASN A 312 -9.05 -9.69 23.81
N THR A 313 -8.41 -8.73 24.47
CA THR A 313 -8.92 -8.14 25.72
C THR A 313 -8.92 -6.61 25.68
N ILE A 314 -9.73 -5.99 26.53
CA ILE A 314 -9.73 -4.52 26.70
C ILE A 314 -8.33 -4.03 27.09
N GLY A 315 -7.60 -4.78 27.93
CA GLY A 315 -6.24 -4.43 28.32
C GLY A 315 -5.26 -4.41 27.16
N TYR A 316 -5.36 -5.37 26.27
CA TYR A 316 -4.53 -5.39 25.04
C TYR A 316 -4.87 -4.22 24.10
N TRP A 317 -6.16 -3.96 23.87
CA TRP A 317 -6.61 -2.82 23.08
C TRP A 317 -6.13 -1.47 23.64
N MET A 318 -6.18 -1.30 24.97
CA MET A 318 -5.67 -0.08 25.61
C MET A 318 -4.16 0.07 25.48
N ASN A 319 -3.42 -1.04 25.52
CA ASN A 319 -1.98 -1.02 25.27
C ASN A 319 -1.67 -0.55 23.85
N ASP A 320 -2.37 -1.08 22.84
CA ASP A 320 -2.23 -0.70 21.43
C ASP A 320 -2.55 0.80 21.21
N VAL A 321 -3.62 1.31 21.82
CA VAL A 321 -3.95 2.75 21.81
C VAL A 321 -2.81 3.58 22.43
N THR A 322 -2.27 3.13 23.55
CA THR A 322 -1.19 3.85 24.25
C THR A 322 0.11 3.84 23.44
N GLU A 323 0.48 2.69 22.88
CA GLU A 323 1.62 2.55 21.98
C GLU A 323 1.48 3.45 20.74
N THR A 324 0.28 3.51 20.16
CA THR A 324 -0.01 4.41 19.03
C THR A 324 0.15 5.88 19.39
N LEU A 325 -0.32 6.31 20.56
CA LEU A 325 -0.14 7.70 21.01
C LEU A 325 1.35 8.03 21.24
N VAL A 326 2.09 7.14 21.88
CA VAL A 326 3.52 7.32 22.17
C VAL A 326 4.34 7.40 20.88
N THR A 327 4.13 6.46 19.95
CA THR A 327 4.85 6.47 18.67
C THR A 327 4.51 7.71 17.84
N THR A 328 3.22 8.10 17.76
CA THR A 328 2.80 9.33 17.07
C THR A 328 3.54 10.57 17.61
N MET A 329 3.68 10.72 18.93
CA MET A 329 4.35 11.88 19.51
C MET A 329 5.87 11.86 19.29
N ILE A 330 6.50 10.68 19.33
CA ILE A 330 7.94 10.54 19.03
C ILE A 330 8.18 10.82 17.54
N ASP A 331 7.39 10.26 16.66
CA ASP A 331 7.49 10.46 15.20
C ASP A 331 7.32 11.93 14.82
N GLN A 332 6.40 12.65 15.45
CA GLN A 332 6.26 14.10 15.24
C GLN A 332 7.54 14.85 15.58
N ARG A 333 8.23 14.51 16.69
CA ARG A 333 9.52 15.12 17.05
C ARG A 333 10.63 14.76 16.07
N LEU A 334 10.70 13.51 15.63
CA LEU A 334 11.67 13.06 14.62
C LEU A 334 11.45 13.78 13.29
N GLN A 335 10.21 13.92 12.85
CA GLN A 335 9.84 14.66 11.64
C GLN A 335 10.14 16.17 11.76
N GLU A 336 9.85 16.79 12.90
CA GLU A 336 10.20 18.18 13.14
C GLU A 336 11.72 18.42 13.07
N PHE A 337 12.52 17.52 13.62
CA PHE A 337 13.98 17.61 13.53
C PHE A 337 14.49 17.34 12.11
N SER A 338 13.83 16.49 11.33
CA SER A 338 14.21 16.21 9.93
C SER A 338 14.13 17.44 9.03
N GLN A 339 13.35 18.46 9.45
CA GLN A 339 13.21 19.74 8.74
C GLN A 339 14.32 20.75 9.12
N LYS A 340 15.31 20.36 9.93
CA LYS A 340 16.42 21.22 10.30
C LYS A 340 17.65 20.99 9.42
N PRO A 341 18.41 22.05 9.07
CA PRO A 341 19.60 21.92 8.22
C PRO A 341 20.67 21.00 8.79
N GLU A 342 20.79 20.93 10.13
CA GLU A 342 21.77 20.08 10.83
C GLU A 342 21.38 18.60 10.94
N CYS A 343 20.21 18.22 10.48
CA CYS A 343 19.75 16.83 10.52
C CYS A 343 20.51 15.95 9.53
N GLU A 344 21.08 14.84 10.03
CA GLU A 344 21.87 13.89 9.23
C GLU A 344 21.07 12.66 8.78
N TYR A 345 19.78 12.56 9.11
CA TYR A 345 18.90 11.53 8.56
C TYR A 345 17.87 12.13 7.60
N SER A 346 17.51 11.38 6.58
CA SER A 346 16.42 11.72 5.63
C SER A 346 15.06 11.35 6.18
N ASN A 347 15.01 10.26 6.94
CA ASN A 347 13.83 9.76 7.63
C ASN A 347 14.24 9.06 8.92
N ALA A 348 13.40 9.13 9.94
CA ALA A 348 13.49 8.31 11.13
C ALA A 348 12.07 8.12 11.70
N GLY A 349 11.81 6.96 12.29
CA GLY A 349 10.53 6.64 12.88
C GLY A 349 10.64 5.58 13.96
N VAL A 350 9.58 5.45 14.76
CA VAL A 350 9.47 4.44 15.82
C VAL A 350 8.17 3.66 15.69
N TYR A 351 8.20 2.39 16.07
CA TYR A 351 7.00 1.56 16.11
C TYR A 351 7.14 0.42 17.12
N PHE A 352 6.02 -0.09 17.57
CA PHE A 352 5.94 -1.34 18.31
C PHE A 352 5.49 -2.45 17.37
N GLY A 353 6.07 -3.63 17.50
CA GLY A 353 5.69 -4.77 16.67
C GLY A 353 6.41 -6.05 17.06
N ASP A 354 6.07 -7.13 16.37
CA ASP A 354 6.77 -8.39 16.50
C ASP A 354 8.28 -8.18 16.23
N TYR A 355 9.13 -8.81 17.04
CA TYR A 355 10.56 -8.78 16.81
C TYR A 355 10.87 -9.51 15.50
N TYR A 356 11.12 -8.75 14.45
CA TYR A 356 11.24 -9.18 13.04
C TYR A 356 10.07 -10.07 12.59
N VAL A 357 10.13 -11.38 12.87
CA VAL A 357 9.16 -12.36 12.39
C VAL A 357 8.60 -13.24 13.52
N SER A 358 9.00 -13.01 14.77
CA SER A 358 8.64 -13.86 15.90
C SER A 358 7.29 -13.50 16.51
N LYS A 359 6.45 -14.49 16.79
CA LYS A 359 5.18 -14.32 17.52
C LYS A 359 5.33 -14.31 19.05
N THR A 360 6.51 -14.67 19.56
CA THR A 360 6.78 -14.80 21.02
C THR A 360 7.62 -13.66 21.57
N LYS A 361 8.22 -12.86 20.69
CA LYS A 361 9.02 -11.68 21.06
C LYS A 361 8.48 -10.44 20.37
N TYR A 362 8.36 -9.37 21.13
CA TYR A 362 7.90 -8.05 20.69
C TYR A 362 9.06 -7.06 20.81
N ALA A 363 9.00 -5.92 20.15
CA ALA A 363 10.04 -4.93 20.27
C ALA A 363 9.50 -3.49 20.14
N PHE A 364 10.16 -2.56 20.84
CA PHE A 364 10.14 -1.16 20.48
C PHE A 364 11.26 -0.93 19.46
N ASN A 365 10.88 -0.54 18.26
CA ASN A 365 11.77 -0.40 17.12
C ASN A 365 12.00 1.06 16.79
N ILE A 366 13.24 1.39 16.37
CA ILE A 366 13.66 2.70 15.89
C ILE A 366 14.36 2.47 14.57
N ASP A 367 13.81 3.01 13.49
CA ASP A 367 14.43 2.96 12.17
C ASP A 367 14.98 4.33 11.80
N VAL A 368 16.19 4.35 11.23
CA VAL A 368 16.87 5.58 10.81
C VAL A 368 17.42 5.39 9.40
N GLU A 369 17.20 6.38 8.54
CA GLU A 369 17.77 6.47 7.19
C GLU A 369 18.79 7.62 7.15
N PRO A 370 20.09 7.36 7.36
CA PRO A 370 21.14 8.39 7.33
C PRO A 370 21.20 9.09 5.96
N LYS A 371 21.46 10.41 5.91
CA LYS A 371 21.62 11.17 4.65
C LYS A 371 22.95 10.92 3.97
N ASP A 372 24.01 10.87 4.73
CA ASP A 372 25.40 10.80 4.29
C ASP A 372 26.16 9.64 4.95
N ASN A 373 27.46 9.66 4.82
CA ASN A 373 28.35 8.60 5.28
C ASN A 373 28.54 8.52 6.80
N ASP A 374 28.09 9.52 7.58
CA ASP A 374 28.18 9.48 9.05
C ASP A 374 26.94 8.80 9.67
N ILE A 375 26.87 7.48 9.47
CA ILE A 375 25.77 6.65 9.93
C ILE A 375 25.62 6.72 11.46
N ALA A 376 26.73 6.72 12.19
CA ALA A 376 26.71 6.80 13.64
C ALA A 376 26.15 8.14 14.16
N LYS A 377 26.49 9.25 13.50
CA LYS A 377 25.96 10.58 13.84
C LYS A 377 24.46 10.68 13.59
N ALA A 378 23.99 10.22 12.43
CA ALA A 378 22.56 10.18 12.10
C ALA A 378 21.78 9.33 13.13
N THR A 379 22.31 8.17 13.47
CA THR A 379 21.76 7.29 14.51
C THR A 379 21.72 7.98 15.87
N SER A 380 22.82 8.63 16.26
CA SER A 380 22.89 9.37 17.52
C SER A 380 21.83 10.48 17.59
N GLN A 381 21.64 11.26 16.51
CA GLN A 381 20.63 12.32 16.47
C GLN A 381 19.21 11.78 16.65
N ALA A 382 18.84 10.70 15.95
CA ALA A 382 17.53 10.09 16.10
C ALA A 382 17.35 9.52 17.52
N MET A 383 18.35 8.80 18.03
CA MET A 383 18.34 8.25 19.38
C MET A 383 18.25 9.32 20.46
N GLU A 384 18.89 10.48 20.30
CA GLU A 384 18.79 11.61 21.25
C GLU A 384 17.37 12.13 21.35
N ILE A 385 16.62 12.18 20.27
CA ILE A 385 15.21 12.60 20.26
C ILE A 385 14.35 11.58 21.00
N VAL A 386 14.53 10.29 20.70
CA VAL A 386 13.82 9.19 21.35
C VAL A 386 14.16 9.13 22.84
N ALA A 387 15.45 9.18 23.20
CA ALA A 387 15.91 9.15 24.59
C ALA A 387 15.40 10.36 25.39
N ARG A 388 15.38 11.56 24.78
CA ARG A 388 14.78 12.74 25.38
C ARG A 388 13.29 12.52 25.67
N ALA A 389 12.52 11.96 24.73
CA ALA A 389 11.12 11.63 24.94
C ALA A 389 10.94 10.63 26.09
N CYS A 390 11.77 9.60 26.15
CA CYS A 390 11.72 8.60 27.20
C CYS A 390 12.12 9.17 28.58
N GLN A 391 13.08 10.09 28.67
CA GLN A 391 13.51 10.68 29.93
C GLN A 391 12.58 11.78 30.44
N THR A 392 12.15 12.68 29.55
CA THR A 392 11.44 13.91 29.94
C THR A 392 9.93 13.85 29.73
N GLY A 393 9.47 12.87 28.96
CA GLY A 393 8.05 12.71 28.60
C GLY A 393 7.58 13.68 27.51
N PHE A 394 6.28 13.80 27.41
CA PHE A 394 5.56 14.62 26.41
C PHE A 394 4.85 15.79 27.08
N THR A 395 4.54 16.81 26.29
CA THR A 395 3.70 17.95 26.69
C THR A 395 2.23 17.65 26.47
N ASP A 396 1.34 18.39 27.16
CA ASP A 396 -0.11 18.23 26.99
C ASP A 396 -0.56 18.59 25.56
N SER A 397 0.12 19.55 24.90
CA SER A 397 -0.18 19.92 23.51
C SER A 397 0.17 18.83 22.49
N GLU A 398 1.30 18.12 22.66
CA GLU A 398 1.65 16.96 21.84
C GLU A 398 0.61 15.82 22.01
N LEU A 399 0.30 15.52 23.27
CA LEU A 399 -0.71 14.49 23.56
C LEU A 399 -2.08 14.85 23.01
N GLN A 400 -2.49 16.12 23.07
CA GLN A 400 -3.78 16.54 22.51
C GLN A 400 -3.80 16.33 20.99
N ARG A 401 -2.74 16.72 20.27
CA ARG A 401 -2.64 16.46 18.81
C ARG A 401 -2.67 14.98 18.49
N ALA A 402 -1.94 14.14 19.20
CA ALA A 402 -1.95 12.70 18.99
C ALA A 402 -3.34 12.08 19.24
N LYS A 403 -4.05 12.56 20.27
CA LYS A 403 -5.43 12.15 20.53
C LYS A 403 -6.40 12.60 19.43
N ASP A 404 -6.27 13.84 18.94
CA ASP A 404 -7.10 14.36 17.88
C ASP A 404 -6.89 13.56 16.58
N GLU A 405 -5.64 13.19 16.29
CA GLU A 405 -5.31 12.33 15.16
C GLU A 405 -5.91 10.93 15.29
N LEU A 406 -5.75 10.29 16.45
CA LEU A 406 -6.29 8.96 16.69
C LEU A 406 -7.84 8.96 16.72
N MET A 407 -8.45 10.00 17.33
CA MET A 407 -9.91 10.19 17.30
C MET A 407 -10.40 10.29 15.85
N SER A 408 -9.72 11.10 15.03
CA SER A 408 -10.09 11.27 13.62
C SER A 408 -9.98 9.96 12.83
N ARG A 409 -8.99 9.11 13.14
CA ARG A 409 -8.86 7.77 12.53
C ARG A 409 -10.02 6.84 12.95
N PHE A 410 -10.39 6.82 14.22
CA PHE A 410 -11.53 6.01 14.70
C PHE A 410 -12.87 6.50 14.12
N GLU A 411 -13.10 7.82 14.06
CA GLU A 411 -14.27 8.40 13.40
C GLU A 411 -14.37 7.99 11.94
N ALA A 412 -13.28 8.09 11.19
CA ALA A 412 -13.25 7.69 9.79
C ALA A 412 -13.56 6.21 9.59
N ARG A 413 -12.92 5.34 10.38
CA ARG A 413 -13.22 3.91 10.33
C ARG A 413 -14.69 3.62 10.63
N ASN A 414 -15.26 4.29 11.64
CA ASN A 414 -16.67 4.12 11.99
C ASN A 414 -17.60 4.66 10.91
N ASN A 415 -17.30 5.83 10.30
CA ASN A 415 -18.07 6.39 9.21
C ASN A 415 -18.09 5.45 7.99
N GLU A 416 -16.93 4.83 7.68
CA GLU A 416 -16.78 3.92 6.54
C GLU A 416 -17.17 2.46 6.82
N ARG A 417 -17.66 2.11 8.02
CA ARG A 417 -17.92 0.70 8.39
C ARG A 417 -18.87 -0.05 7.46
N ASN A 418 -19.81 0.65 6.84
CA ASN A 418 -20.79 0.07 5.91
C ASN A 418 -20.30 0.04 4.46
N THR A 419 -19.25 0.80 4.13
CA THR A 419 -18.62 0.85 2.80
C THR A 419 -17.24 0.20 2.77
N THR A 420 -16.85 -0.44 3.88
CA THR A 420 -15.62 -1.23 3.98
C THR A 420 -15.75 -2.51 3.16
N SER A 421 -14.79 -2.78 2.28
CA SER A 421 -14.82 -3.91 1.37
C SER A 421 -14.72 -5.27 2.07
N ASN A 422 -15.23 -6.32 1.40
CA ASN A 422 -15.15 -7.70 1.83
C ASN A 422 -13.72 -8.12 2.19
N SER A 423 -12.74 -7.76 1.35
CA SER A 423 -11.34 -8.13 1.56
C SER A 423 -10.71 -7.47 2.80
N VAL A 424 -11.10 -6.23 3.13
CA VAL A 424 -10.62 -5.57 4.36
C VAL A 424 -11.20 -6.24 5.60
N LYS A 425 -12.50 -6.54 5.60
CA LYS A 425 -13.16 -7.25 6.71
C LYS A 425 -12.61 -8.66 6.87
N ALA A 426 -12.38 -9.38 5.76
CA ALA A 426 -11.77 -10.72 5.80
C ALA A 426 -10.39 -10.70 6.43
N ARG A 427 -9.52 -9.74 6.09
CA ARG A 427 -8.19 -9.61 6.73
C ARG A 427 -8.27 -9.40 8.24
N GLN A 428 -9.27 -8.64 8.73
CA GLN A 428 -9.48 -8.48 10.18
C GLN A 428 -9.83 -9.82 10.84
N LEU A 429 -10.70 -10.61 10.21
CA LEU A 429 -11.08 -11.94 10.70
C LEU A 429 -9.89 -12.92 10.64
N ILE A 430 -9.07 -12.86 9.61
CA ILE A 430 -7.83 -13.66 9.49
C ILE A 430 -6.88 -13.31 10.63
N ARG A 431 -6.63 -12.02 10.91
CA ARG A 431 -5.76 -11.61 12.02
C ARG A 431 -6.33 -12.02 13.38
N HIS A 432 -7.63 -11.91 13.53
CA HIS A 432 -8.29 -12.44 14.73
C HIS A 432 -8.06 -13.95 14.89
N PHE A 433 -8.27 -14.74 13.84
CA PHE A 433 -8.02 -16.19 13.90
C PHE A 433 -6.55 -16.51 14.17
N ILE A 434 -5.61 -15.93 13.41
CA ILE A 434 -4.17 -16.25 13.49
C ILE A 434 -3.55 -15.74 14.78
N ASP A 435 -3.78 -14.47 15.14
CA ASP A 435 -3.07 -13.75 16.19
C ASP A 435 -3.92 -13.47 17.43
N ASN A 436 -5.18 -13.91 17.44
CA ASN A 436 -6.18 -13.56 18.45
C ASN A 436 -6.31 -12.05 18.71
N GLN A 437 -6.13 -11.24 17.64
CA GLN A 437 -6.28 -9.79 17.75
C GLN A 437 -7.72 -9.40 18.07
N VAL A 438 -7.87 -8.22 18.69
CA VAL A 438 -9.18 -7.68 19.04
C VAL A 438 -10.09 -7.54 17.81
N LEU A 439 -11.33 -8.00 17.94
CA LEU A 439 -12.37 -7.91 16.91
C LEU A 439 -13.61 -7.18 17.46
N ALA A 440 -13.41 -5.98 18.00
CA ALA A 440 -14.52 -5.22 18.60
C ALA A 440 -15.39 -4.52 17.54
N GLY A 441 -14.77 -4.06 16.47
CA GLY A 441 -15.39 -3.29 15.41
C GLY A 441 -15.33 -1.78 15.60
N PRO A 442 -15.42 -1.03 14.47
CA PRO A 442 -15.13 0.40 14.46
C PRO A 442 -15.99 1.26 15.38
N GLU A 443 -17.23 0.86 15.61
CA GLU A 443 -18.14 1.59 16.51
C GLU A 443 -17.71 1.46 17.98
N ILE A 444 -17.34 0.24 18.40
CA ILE A 444 -16.87 -0.03 19.77
C ILE A 444 -15.51 0.63 20.00
N ASP A 445 -14.60 0.54 19.01
CA ASP A 445 -13.29 1.22 19.06
C ASP A 445 -13.46 2.72 19.30
N LEU A 446 -14.34 3.38 18.54
CA LEU A 446 -14.63 4.80 18.69
C LEU A 446 -15.23 5.12 20.05
N GLN A 447 -16.24 4.37 20.49
CA GLN A 447 -16.89 4.59 21.78
C GLN A 447 -15.91 4.42 22.95
N LEU A 448 -15.09 3.38 22.93
CA LEU A 448 -14.09 3.13 23.97
C LEU A 448 -13.06 4.27 23.99
N PHE A 449 -12.55 4.68 22.83
CA PHE A 449 -11.57 5.78 22.78
C PHE A 449 -12.17 7.11 23.26
N GLN A 450 -13.41 7.43 22.91
CA GLN A 450 -14.12 8.60 23.43
C GLN A 450 -14.22 8.58 24.96
N MET A 451 -14.50 7.42 25.53
CA MET A 451 -14.61 7.25 27.01
C MET A 451 -13.29 7.44 27.72
N ILE A 452 -12.18 6.90 27.18
CA ILE A 452 -10.87 6.93 27.85
C ILE A 452 -10.02 8.14 27.52
N SER A 453 -10.28 8.83 26.40
CA SER A 453 -9.42 9.90 25.87
C SER A 453 -9.14 11.03 26.88
N SER A 454 -10.17 11.46 27.64
CA SER A 454 -9.99 12.48 28.67
C SER A 454 -9.10 12.07 29.84
N GLN A 455 -8.89 10.80 30.03
CA GLN A 455 -8.15 10.22 31.16
C GLN A 455 -6.72 9.82 30.79
N LEU A 456 -6.43 9.69 29.48
CA LEU A 456 -5.09 9.56 28.97
C LEU A 456 -4.39 10.91 29.10
N THR A 457 -3.74 11.17 30.22
CA THR A 457 -3.02 12.40 30.50
C THR A 457 -1.51 12.21 30.40
N THR A 458 -0.73 13.28 30.33
CA THR A 458 0.75 13.19 30.36
C THR A 458 1.25 12.59 31.65
N GLN A 459 0.54 12.77 32.79
CA GLN A 459 0.88 12.14 34.09
C GLN A 459 0.75 10.61 34.02
N VAL A 460 -0.11 10.11 33.15
CA VAL A 460 -0.31 8.68 32.93
C VAL A 460 0.70 8.12 31.94
N LEU A 461 0.90 8.79 30.81
CA LEU A 461 1.72 8.28 29.70
C LEU A 461 3.24 8.46 29.93
N ASN A 462 3.68 9.59 30.51
CA ASN A 462 5.10 9.86 30.69
C ASN A 462 5.86 8.84 31.56
N PRO A 463 5.28 8.24 32.61
CA PRO A 463 5.93 7.13 33.32
C PRO A 463 6.09 5.86 32.47
N MET A 464 5.20 5.62 31.50
CA MET A 464 5.21 4.41 30.67
C MET A 464 6.40 4.38 29.70
N VAL A 465 6.76 5.52 29.14
CA VAL A 465 7.85 5.58 28.14
C VAL A 465 9.25 5.47 28.75
N LYS A 466 9.40 5.69 30.08
CA LYS A 466 10.70 5.62 30.76
C LYS A 466 11.37 4.24 30.72
N GLY A 467 10.59 3.18 30.50
CA GLY A 467 11.11 1.82 30.43
C GLY A 467 11.33 1.24 29.04
N LEU A 468 11.17 2.05 27.98
CA LEU A 468 11.27 1.57 26.61
C LEU A 468 12.71 1.26 26.18
N LEU A 469 13.66 2.09 26.62
CA LEU A 469 15.08 1.94 26.34
C LEU A 469 15.75 1.15 27.47
N THR A 470 16.06 -0.10 27.20
CA THR A 470 16.61 -1.03 28.21
C THR A 470 18.12 -1.25 27.99
N ASP A 471 18.86 -1.58 29.04
CA ASP A 471 20.29 -1.90 28.96
C ASP A 471 20.56 -3.28 28.35
N THR A 472 19.56 -4.14 28.30
CA THR A 472 19.61 -5.51 27.72
C THR A 472 18.64 -5.62 26.57
N ASN A 473 18.70 -6.72 25.84
CA ASN A 473 17.78 -6.99 24.73
C ASN A 473 17.86 -5.98 23.57
N GLN A 474 19.00 -5.35 23.41
CA GLN A 474 19.27 -4.43 22.30
C GLN A 474 19.74 -5.19 21.05
N VAL A 475 19.20 -4.84 19.91
CA VAL A 475 19.64 -5.35 18.61
C VAL A 475 19.82 -4.16 17.67
N ILE A 476 21.00 -4.02 17.08
CA ILE A 476 21.33 -2.95 16.15
C ILE A 476 21.75 -3.58 14.82
N VAL A 477 21.03 -3.26 13.76
CA VAL A 477 21.28 -3.79 12.43
C VAL A 477 21.50 -2.65 11.45
N VAL A 478 22.57 -2.74 10.66
CA VAL A 478 22.88 -1.78 9.60
C VAL A 478 22.84 -2.50 8.26
N PHE A 479 22.05 -1.99 7.34
CA PHE A 479 21.99 -2.42 5.96
C PHE A 479 22.35 -1.25 5.05
N MET A 480 23.31 -1.42 4.14
CA MET A 480 23.82 -0.33 3.36
C MET A 480 24.30 -0.71 1.96
N PRO A 481 24.37 0.24 1.02
CA PRO A 481 24.97 0.04 -0.28
C PRO A 481 26.47 -0.27 -0.18
N LYS A 482 26.95 -1.22 -0.98
CA LYS A 482 28.36 -1.40 -1.22
C LYS A 482 28.84 -0.43 -2.30
N LYS A 483 29.43 0.68 -1.88
CA LYS A 483 29.82 1.80 -2.78
C LYS A 483 31.15 2.40 -2.36
N GLU A 484 31.97 2.81 -3.34
CA GLU A 484 33.22 3.52 -3.08
C GLU A 484 32.94 4.82 -2.26
N GLY A 485 33.74 5.02 -1.23
CA GLY A 485 33.61 6.17 -0.32
C GLY A 485 32.57 5.98 0.79
N LEU A 486 31.81 4.89 0.81
CA LEU A 486 30.94 4.52 1.91
C LEU A 486 31.59 3.40 2.71
N THR A 487 31.65 3.53 4.02
CA THR A 487 32.29 2.54 4.90
C THR A 487 31.34 2.09 5.98
N MET A 488 31.39 0.79 6.31
CA MET A 488 30.64 0.28 7.44
C MET A 488 31.02 0.99 8.73
N PRO A 489 30.03 1.43 9.54
CA PRO A 489 30.30 2.21 10.74
C PRO A 489 31.01 1.42 11.82
N GLY A 490 30.85 0.09 11.84
CA GLY A 490 31.41 -0.81 12.81
C GLY A 490 30.68 -0.83 14.16
N ARG A 491 30.86 -1.94 14.89
CA ARG A 491 30.16 -2.21 16.16
C ARG A 491 30.32 -1.11 17.21
N LYS A 492 31.53 -0.66 17.45
CA LYS A 492 31.82 0.28 18.56
C LYS A 492 31.17 1.65 18.38
N PRO A 493 31.29 2.34 17.23
CA PRO A 493 30.63 3.62 17.01
C PRO A 493 29.11 3.53 17.10
N MET A 494 28.52 2.44 16.60
CA MET A 494 27.05 2.27 16.59
C MET A 494 26.50 2.01 17.99
N ILE A 495 27.13 1.13 18.77
CA ILE A 495 26.75 0.93 20.17
C ILE A 495 26.93 2.22 20.96
N ALA A 496 28.04 2.93 20.77
CA ALA A 496 28.29 4.20 21.45
C ALA A 496 27.26 5.29 21.07
N ALA A 497 26.79 5.32 19.81
CA ALA A 497 25.74 6.25 19.38
C ALA A 497 24.43 6.01 20.16
N VAL A 498 24.06 4.76 20.38
CA VAL A 498 22.86 4.37 21.14
C VAL A 498 23.06 4.62 22.64
N GLU A 499 24.13 4.11 23.25
CA GLU A 499 24.37 4.19 24.68
C GLU A 499 24.60 5.65 25.15
N ASN A 500 25.35 6.45 24.38
CA ASN A 500 25.58 7.86 24.72
C ASN A 500 24.26 8.65 24.67
N ALA A 501 23.39 8.38 23.72
CA ALA A 501 22.08 9.03 23.65
C ALA A 501 21.20 8.64 24.84
N ILE A 502 21.20 7.36 25.25
CA ILE A 502 20.43 6.89 26.41
C ILE A 502 20.92 7.51 27.71
N ASN A 503 22.24 7.60 27.88
CA ASN A 503 22.85 8.06 29.12
C ASN A 503 22.98 9.60 29.24
N LYS A 504 22.81 10.33 28.13
CA LYS A 504 22.82 11.80 28.12
C LYS A 504 21.63 12.35 28.89
N LYS A 505 21.80 13.42 29.64
CA LYS A 505 20.70 14.12 30.31
C LYS A 505 20.09 15.16 29.39
N TYR A 506 18.79 15.21 29.33
CA TYR A 506 18.06 16.13 28.46
C TYR A 506 17.20 17.11 29.26
N GLU A 507 17.08 18.31 28.72
CA GLU A 507 16.03 19.25 29.13
C GLU A 507 14.69 18.82 28.51
N ALA A 508 13.59 19.15 29.20
CA ALA A 508 12.25 18.89 28.71
C ALA A 508 12.02 19.54 27.32
N TYR A 509 11.32 18.82 26.48
CA TYR A 509 10.94 19.36 25.16
C TYR A 509 9.97 20.54 25.35
N LYS A 510 10.18 21.60 24.55
CA LYS A 510 9.28 22.75 24.47
C LYS A 510 8.53 22.70 23.15
N ASP A 511 7.25 22.47 23.22
CA ASP A 511 6.40 22.42 22.02
C ASP A 511 5.97 23.82 21.61
N GLU A 512 6.03 24.09 20.31
CA GLU A 512 5.52 25.30 19.70
C GLU A 512 4.08 25.09 19.28
N VAL A 513 3.15 25.71 20.01
CA VAL A 513 1.71 25.56 19.76
C VAL A 513 1.27 26.57 18.71
N ILE A 514 0.59 26.08 17.66
CA ILE A 514 0.02 26.90 16.59
C ILE A 514 -1.37 27.34 16.99
N THR A 515 -1.57 28.65 17.16
CA THR A 515 -2.88 29.25 17.49
C THR A 515 -3.44 30.11 16.37
N GLU A 516 -2.62 30.41 15.38
CA GLU A 516 -3.03 31.27 14.26
C GLU A 516 -3.91 30.51 13.26
N PRO A 517 -4.97 31.16 12.70
CA PRO A 517 -5.73 30.58 11.60
C PRO A 517 -4.90 30.64 10.31
N LEU A 518 -5.08 29.63 9.42
CA LEU A 518 -4.38 29.59 8.12
C LEU A 518 -4.69 30.82 7.26
N ILE A 519 -5.89 31.36 7.36
CA ILE A 519 -6.32 32.59 6.70
C ILE A 519 -6.64 33.63 7.77
N ALA A 520 -5.75 34.58 7.98
CA ALA A 520 -5.90 35.61 9.01
C ALA A 520 -7.13 36.52 8.79
N LYS A 521 -7.49 36.80 7.54
CA LYS A 521 -8.65 37.61 7.18
C LYS A 521 -9.41 36.96 6.02
N LEU A 522 -10.61 36.51 6.31
CA LEU A 522 -11.46 35.93 5.28
C LEU A 522 -11.84 37.00 4.24
N PRO A 523 -11.83 36.67 2.94
CA PRO A 523 -12.29 37.57 1.89
C PRO A 523 -13.80 37.75 1.96
N THR A 524 -14.29 38.85 1.39
CA THR A 524 -15.72 39.04 1.20
C THR A 524 -16.28 38.02 0.23
N PRO A 525 -17.30 37.24 0.57
CA PRO A 525 -17.80 36.16 -0.28
C PRO A 525 -18.21 36.66 -1.68
N GLY A 526 -17.86 35.89 -2.68
CA GLY A 526 -18.37 36.00 -4.04
C GLY A 526 -19.77 35.35 -4.15
N LYS A 527 -20.19 35.02 -5.37
CA LYS A 527 -21.51 34.42 -5.64
C LYS A 527 -21.43 33.31 -6.69
N VAL A 528 -22.30 32.34 -6.58
CA VAL A 528 -22.67 31.46 -7.70
C VAL A 528 -23.60 32.28 -8.63
N THR A 529 -23.22 32.44 -9.89
CA THR A 529 -23.96 33.24 -10.87
C THR A 529 -24.82 32.39 -11.80
N ALA A 530 -24.48 31.14 -11.99
CA ALA A 530 -25.26 30.17 -12.77
C ALA A 530 -25.07 28.75 -12.23
N THR A 531 -26.14 27.95 -12.34
CA THR A 531 -26.13 26.52 -12.02
C THR A 531 -26.77 25.76 -13.18
N LYS A 532 -26.13 24.66 -13.60
CA LYS A 532 -26.60 23.78 -14.69
C LYS A 532 -26.40 22.33 -14.28
N ASN A 533 -27.38 21.48 -14.59
CA ASN A 533 -27.26 20.04 -14.40
C ASN A 533 -26.84 19.37 -15.72
N ASN A 534 -25.91 18.42 -15.60
CA ASN A 534 -25.47 17.57 -16.68
C ASN A 534 -25.94 16.13 -16.37
N ALA A 535 -27.04 15.73 -17.04
CA ALA A 535 -27.70 14.46 -16.79
C ALA A 535 -26.83 13.25 -17.22
N ALA A 536 -26.00 13.41 -18.27
CA ALA A 536 -25.18 12.32 -18.79
C ALA A 536 -24.13 11.87 -17.76
N LEU A 537 -23.53 12.80 -17.04
CA LEU A 537 -22.54 12.52 -16.00
C LEU A 537 -23.15 12.53 -14.58
N GLY A 538 -24.40 12.93 -14.44
CA GLY A 538 -25.06 13.11 -13.13
C GLY A 538 -24.31 14.16 -12.27
N THR A 539 -23.95 15.30 -12.87
CA THR A 539 -23.20 16.37 -12.21
C THR A 539 -23.98 17.67 -12.17
N THR A 540 -23.67 18.50 -11.19
CA THR A 540 -24.10 19.90 -11.10
C THR A 540 -22.92 20.82 -11.39
N GLU A 541 -23.07 21.71 -12.36
CA GLU A 541 -22.06 22.67 -12.79
C GLU A 541 -22.40 24.08 -12.29
N PHE A 542 -21.45 24.75 -11.67
CA PHE A 542 -21.59 26.12 -11.18
C PHE A 542 -20.66 27.06 -11.96
N THR A 543 -21.13 28.24 -12.24
CA THR A 543 -20.30 29.39 -12.67
C THR A 543 -20.22 30.38 -11.51
N LEU A 544 -19.02 30.78 -11.15
CA LEU A 544 -18.77 31.69 -10.05
C LEU A 544 -18.61 33.14 -10.54
N SER A 545 -18.80 34.10 -9.67
CA SER A 545 -18.73 35.56 -9.98
C SER A 545 -17.35 35.99 -10.49
N ASN A 546 -16.28 35.27 -10.16
CA ASN A 546 -14.91 35.47 -10.67
C ASN A 546 -14.63 34.72 -11.97
N GLY A 547 -15.60 34.03 -12.56
CA GLY A 547 -15.47 33.28 -13.82
C GLY A 547 -14.97 31.86 -13.68
N ALA A 548 -14.60 31.43 -12.47
CA ALA A 548 -14.22 30.02 -12.23
C ALA A 548 -15.42 29.10 -12.43
N LYS A 549 -15.16 27.88 -12.90
CA LYS A 549 -16.15 26.82 -13.05
C LYS A 549 -15.99 25.77 -11.96
N VAL A 550 -17.10 25.23 -11.50
CA VAL A 550 -17.09 24.13 -10.52
C VAL A 550 -18.01 23.02 -11.02
N ILE A 551 -17.58 21.78 -10.87
CA ILE A 551 -18.39 20.60 -11.14
C ILE A 551 -18.47 19.77 -9.86
N LEU A 552 -19.69 19.47 -9.45
CA LEU A 552 -19.99 18.61 -8.31
C LEU A 552 -20.64 17.33 -8.81
N LYS A 553 -20.10 16.19 -8.40
CA LYS A 553 -20.78 14.89 -8.46
C LYS A 553 -20.96 14.35 -7.05
N THR A 554 -22.18 14.45 -6.54
CA THR A 554 -22.53 13.84 -5.24
C THR A 554 -22.65 12.33 -5.41
N THR A 555 -22.00 11.57 -4.55
CA THR A 555 -22.03 10.10 -4.50
C THR A 555 -22.20 9.60 -3.07
N ASP A 556 -22.65 8.36 -2.93
CA ASP A 556 -22.76 7.62 -1.67
C ASP A 556 -21.82 6.41 -1.59
N PHE A 557 -20.83 6.31 -2.48
CA PHE A 557 -19.93 5.17 -2.62
C PHE A 557 -19.04 4.99 -1.39
N LYS A 558 -18.68 6.12 -0.77
CA LYS A 558 -18.03 6.21 0.52
C LYS A 558 -18.82 7.13 1.42
N SER A 559 -18.92 6.78 2.70
CA SER A 559 -19.75 7.54 3.64
C SER A 559 -19.17 8.91 3.97
N ASP A 560 -17.85 9.06 3.88
CA ASP A 560 -17.14 10.28 4.29
C ASP A 560 -15.88 10.53 3.43
N GLU A 561 -16.05 10.58 2.12
CA GLU A 561 -14.96 10.90 1.20
C GLU A 561 -15.37 11.99 0.22
N ILE A 562 -14.51 12.98 0.05
CA ILE A 562 -14.59 14.03 -0.98
C ILE A 562 -13.27 14.01 -1.74
N ARG A 563 -13.30 13.67 -3.03
CA ARG A 563 -12.17 13.78 -3.94
C ARG A 563 -12.21 15.11 -4.67
N PHE A 564 -11.05 15.71 -4.83
CA PHE A 564 -10.92 17.05 -5.40
C PHE A 564 -9.83 17.11 -6.47
N ARG A 565 -10.13 17.81 -7.55
CA ARG A 565 -9.14 18.33 -8.51
C ARG A 565 -9.55 19.69 -9.02
N CYS A 566 -8.60 20.61 -9.19
CA CYS A 566 -8.80 21.74 -10.09
C CYS A 566 -7.78 21.67 -11.22
N VAL A 567 -8.23 21.98 -12.43
CA VAL A 567 -7.38 21.87 -13.62
C VAL A 567 -7.54 23.10 -14.52
N ALA A 568 -6.41 23.59 -15.01
CA ALA A 568 -6.32 24.50 -16.14
C ALA A 568 -5.50 23.83 -17.26
N ASN A 569 -5.84 24.09 -18.53
CA ASN A 569 -5.07 23.59 -19.65
C ASN A 569 -3.67 24.19 -19.64
N GLY A 570 -2.66 23.34 -19.90
CA GLY A 570 -1.27 23.79 -19.85
C GLY A 570 -0.30 22.66 -19.55
N GLY A 571 0.46 22.80 -18.47
CA GLY A 571 1.41 21.81 -18.01
C GLY A 571 2.71 21.76 -18.83
N ILE A 572 3.41 20.63 -18.77
CA ILE A 572 4.75 20.42 -19.38
C ILE A 572 4.77 20.79 -20.86
N GLN A 573 3.69 20.50 -21.59
CA GLN A 573 3.59 20.83 -23.02
C GLN A 573 3.57 22.34 -23.33
N THR A 574 3.44 23.23 -22.35
CA THR A 574 3.57 24.68 -22.55
C THR A 574 5.01 25.17 -22.45
N VAL A 575 5.90 24.33 -21.96
CA VAL A 575 7.33 24.64 -21.83
C VAL A 575 8.04 24.35 -23.16
N ASN A 576 8.75 25.37 -23.68
CA ASN A 576 9.54 25.19 -24.88
C ASN A 576 10.71 24.22 -24.64
N PRO A 577 10.80 23.09 -25.37
CA PRO A 577 11.88 22.12 -25.18
C PRO A 577 13.28 22.66 -25.46
N LYS A 578 13.39 23.82 -26.18
CA LYS A 578 14.66 24.49 -26.44
C LYS A 578 15.13 25.45 -25.34
N ASP A 579 14.24 25.76 -24.41
CA ASP A 579 14.56 26.58 -23.22
C ASP A 579 15.08 25.69 -22.10
N LYS A 580 16.43 25.50 -22.12
CA LYS A 580 17.09 24.60 -21.16
C LYS A 580 16.74 24.94 -19.71
N LYS A 581 16.70 26.23 -19.36
CA LYS A 581 16.43 26.63 -17.96
C LYS A 581 15.01 26.32 -17.54
N ALA A 582 14.04 26.57 -18.40
CA ALA A 582 12.65 26.21 -18.14
C ALA A 582 12.47 24.69 -18.06
N VAL A 583 13.19 23.91 -18.90
CA VAL A 583 13.18 22.44 -18.84
C VAL A 583 13.80 21.93 -17.55
N ASP A 584 14.95 22.48 -17.12
CA ASP A 584 15.60 22.07 -15.88
C ASP A 584 14.69 22.35 -14.67
N ASN A 585 13.98 23.48 -14.67
CA ASN A 585 13.02 23.85 -13.62
C ASN A 585 11.87 22.84 -13.47
N LEU A 586 11.47 22.12 -14.53
CA LEU A 586 10.42 21.08 -14.43
C LEU A 586 10.79 19.96 -13.47
N SER A 587 12.09 19.68 -13.30
CA SER A 587 12.57 18.60 -12.44
C SER A 587 12.21 18.77 -10.97
N MET A 588 12.07 20.02 -10.50
CA MET A 588 11.85 20.37 -9.11
C MET A 588 10.62 21.28 -8.90
N LEU A 589 9.81 21.55 -9.93
CA LEU A 589 8.72 22.53 -9.83
C LEU A 589 7.68 22.17 -8.77
N ASN A 590 7.23 20.92 -8.72
CA ASN A 590 6.27 20.48 -7.70
C ASN A 590 6.89 20.54 -6.30
N THR A 591 8.12 20.08 -6.13
CA THR A 591 8.86 20.16 -4.87
C THR A 591 9.06 21.61 -4.43
N ALA A 592 9.38 22.53 -5.33
CA ALA A 592 9.55 23.95 -5.03
C ALA A 592 8.26 24.57 -4.46
N VAL A 593 7.10 24.17 -4.96
CA VAL A 593 5.81 24.62 -4.43
C VAL A 593 5.53 23.99 -3.06
N GLU A 594 5.77 22.71 -2.89
CA GLU A 594 5.56 21.98 -1.62
C GLU A 594 6.52 22.42 -0.51
N SER A 595 7.74 22.86 -0.85
CA SER A 595 8.69 23.47 0.08
C SER A 595 8.30 24.89 0.50
N SER A 596 7.31 25.51 -0.14
CA SER A 596 6.95 26.91 0.09
C SER A 596 5.92 27.04 1.21
N LYS A 597 5.92 28.21 1.89
CA LYS A 597 4.92 28.53 2.91
C LYS A 597 3.56 28.81 2.29
N LEU A 598 2.51 28.39 2.97
CA LEU A 598 1.15 28.88 2.73
C LEU A 598 0.84 29.93 3.81
N GLY A 599 0.78 31.20 3.40
CA GLY A 599 0.74 32.30 4.36
C GLY A 599 2.03 32.38 5.17
N ASN A 600 1.91 32.25 6.49
CA ASN A 600 3.04 32.18 7.43
C ASN A 600 3.40 30.73 7.78
N PHE A 601 2.62 29.75 7.34
CA PHE A 601 2.79 28.35 7.72
C PHE A 601 3.86 27.70 6.87
N ASN A 602 4.99 27.33 7.49
CA ASN A 602 5.97 26.40 6.93
C ASN A 602 5.48 24.95 7.10
N ASN A 603 6.26 23.99 6.59
CA ASN A 603 5.88 22.57 6.62
C ASN A 603 5.63 22.05 8.05
N THR A 604 6.44 22.41 9.03
CA THR A 604 6.26 22.02 10.45
C THR A 604 4.97 22.61 11.04
N MET A 605 4.72 23.89 10.83
CA MET A 605 3.50 24.54 11.31
C MET A 605 2.26 23.96 10.63
N MET A 606 2.35 23.67 9.33
CA MET A 606 1.26 23.06 8.56
C MET A 606 0.94 21.64 9.07
N SER A 607 1.95 20.84 9.34
CA SER A 607 1.78 19.49 9.92
C SER A 607 1.05 19.55 11.26
N LYS A 608 1.45 20.47 12.16
CA LYS A 608 0.78 20.69 13.46
C LYS A 608 -0.65 21.19 13.29
N PHE A 609 -0.91 22.09 12.36
CA PHE A 609 -2.24 22.62 12.05
C PHE A 609 -3.20 21.58 11.49
N LEU A 610 -2.67 20.64 10.69
CA LEU A 610 -3.45 19.57 10.06
C LEU A 610 -3.62 18.34 10.96
N SER A 611 -2.93 18.25 12.10
CA SER A 611 -3.09 17.15 13.04
C SER A 611 -4.55 16.94 13.44
N GLY A 612 -5.05 15.72 13.36
CA GLY A 612 -6.45 15.35 13.60
C GLY A 612 -7.42 15.68 12.46
N LYS A 613 -6.94 16.24 11.35
CA LYS A 613 -7.75 16.49 10.16
C LYS A 613 -7.42 15.49 9.04
N GLN A 614 -8.45 15.04 8.34
CA GLN A 614 -8.33 14.16 7.19
C GLN A 614 -8.50 14.95 5.90
N VAL A 615 -7.50 15.73 5.56
CA VAL A 615 -7.48 16.60 4.39
C VAL A 615 -6.07 16.73 3.84
N ALA A 616 -5.96 16.72 2.53
CA ALA A 616 -4.72 17.06 1.84
C ALA A 616 -5.04 17.81 0.53
N VAL A 617 -4.23 18.81 0.23
CA VAL A 617 -4.24 19.52 -1.06
C VAL A 617 -2.78 19.70 -1.48
N THR A 618 -2.45 19.30 -2.70
CA THR A 618 -1.11 19.39 -3.27
C THR A 618 -1.14 20.03 -4.65
N TYR A 619 -0.05 20.70 -5.03
CA TYR A 619 0.13 21.26 -6.37
C TYR A 619 0.51 20.17 -7.37
N ASN A 620 0.08 20.31 -8.61
CA ASN A 620 0.41 19.40 -9.69
C ASN A 620 0.64 20.16 -11.01
N PHE A 621 1.83 20.03 -11.55
CA PHE A 621 2.17 20.46 -12.90
C PHE A 621 2.36 19.20 -13.75
N GLY A 622 1.28 18.77 -14.41
CA GLY A 622 1.23 17.56 -15.19
C GLY A 622 1.57 17.76 -16.67
N LEU A 623 1.41 16.71 -17.48
CA LEU A 623 1.75 16.76 -18.92
C LEU A 623 0.92 17.79 -19.68
N VAL A 624 -0.40 17.75 -19.52
CA VAL A 624 -1.38 18.53 -20.30
C VAL A 624 -2.17 19.55 -19.48
N ASN A 625 -2.02 19.53 -18.16
CA ASN A 625 -2.74 20.43 -17.25
C ASN A 625 -1.90 20.80 -16.02
N THR A 626 -2.31 21.86 -15.37
CA THR A 626 -1.77 22.32 -14.08
C THR A 626 -2.91 22.58 -13.12
N GLY A 627 -2.67 22.46 -11.82
CA GLY A 627 -3.65 22.79 -10.78
C GLY A 627 -3.36 22.16 -9.45
N LEU A 628 -4.42 21.88 -8.70
CA LEU A 628 -4.34 21.23 -7.40
C LEU A 628 -5.10 19.91 -7.42
N ARG A 629 -4.68 18.99 -6.56
CA ARG A 629 -5.36 17.73 -6.28
C ARG A 629 -5.47 17.53 -4.77
N GLY A 630 -6.51 16.83 -4.34
CA GLY A 630 -6.64 16.58 -2.92
C GLY A 630 -7.83 15.71 -2.57
N PHE A 631 -7.99 15.52 -1.29
CA PHE A 631 -9.13 14.84 -0.70
C PHE A 631 -9.48 15.47 0.64
N SER A 632 -10.69 15.22 1.09
CA SER A 632 -11.15 15.60 2.42
C SER A 632 -12.26 14.67 2.89
N VAL A 633 -12.54 14.69 4.19
CA VAL A 633 -13.81 14.24 4.78
C VAL A 633 -14.74 15.44 4.97
N LYS A 634 -16.03 15.18 5.21
CA LYS A 634 -17.03 16.26 5.33
C LYS A 634 -16.67 17.31 6.38
N LYS A 635 -16.24 16.85 7.58
CA LYS A 635 -15.90 17.75 8.69
C LYS A 635 -14.74 18.70 8.36
N ASP A 636 -13.83 18.27 7.47
CA ASP A 636 -12.62 18.99 7.09
C ASP A 636 -12.74 19.71 5.73
N ALA A 637 -13.92 19.68 5.09
CA ALA A 637 -14.15 20.33 3.80
C ALA A 637 -13.81 21.83 3.82
N LYS A 638 -14.07 22.54 4.93
CA LYS A 638 -13.65 23.94 5.12
C LYS A 638 -12.13 24.05 5.06
N THR A 639 -11.39 23.22 5.76
CA THR A 639 -9.92 23.25 5.74
C THR A 639 -9.38 22.97 4.33
N MET A 640 -10.02 22.06 3.57
CA MET A 640 -9.66 21.85 2.15
C MET A 640 -9.80 23.15 1.34
N MET A 641 -10.89 23.90 1.54
CA MET A 641 -11.09 25.19 0.85
C MET A 641 -10.07 26.25 1.29
N GLU A 642 -9.72 26.29 2.57
CA GLU A 642 -8.67 27.17 3.09
C GLU A 642 -7.31 26.86 2.48
N LEU A 643 -6.95 25.58 2.32
CA LEU A 643 -5.74 25.17 1.63
C LEU A 643 -5.75 25.58 0.15
N ILE A 644 -6.86 25.31 -0.57
CA ILE A 644 -7.02 25.72 -1.97
C ILE A 644 -6.84 27.23 -2.11
N TYR A 645 -7.52 28.00 -1.26
CA TYR A 645 -7.42 29.46 -1.25
C TYR A 645 -5.98 29.91 -1.01
N SER A 646 -5.28 29.30 -0.05
CA SER A 646 -3.91 29.66 0.31
C SER A 646 -2.91 29.39 -0.82
N TYR A 647 -3.04 28.26 -1.56
CA TYR A 647 -2.22 28.00 -2.75
C TYR A 647 -2.35 29.10 -3.80
N PHE A 648 -3.56 29.59 -4.07
CA PHE A 648 -3.80 30.64 -5.06
C PHE A 648 -3.38 32.04 -4.62
N THR A 649 -3.39 32.32 -3.30
CA THR A 649 -3.28 33.69 -2.80
C THR A 649 -2.09 33.95 -1.88
N GLN A 650 -1.56 32.90 -1.24
CA GLN A 650 -0.63 33.04 -0.13
C GLN A 650 0.62 32.14 -0.27
N LEU A 651 0.98 31.75 -1.48
CA LEU A 651 2.17 30.94 -1.74
C LEU A 651 3.43 31.82 -1.55
N ASN A 652 4.17 31.60 -0.46
CA ASN A 652 5.32 32.40 -0.07
C ASN A 652 6.62 31.60 -0.11
N PRO A 653 7.77 32.21 -0.47
CA PRO A 653 9.03 31.47 -0.54
C PRO A 653 9.50 31.00 0.84
N ASP A 654 10.08 29.78 0.85
CA ASP A 654 10.89 29.23 1.96
C ASP A 654 12.16 28.62 1.39
N PRO A 655 13.18 29.44 1.12
CA PRO A 655 14.40 28.97 0.48
C PRO A 655 15.21 28.00 1.36
N GLU A 656 15.05 28.07 2.68
CA GLU A 656 15.71 27.18 3.62
C GLU A 656 15.10 25.76 3.52
N GLN A 657 13.77 25.66 3.52
CA GLN A 657 13.09 24.40 3.32
C GLN A 657 13.41 23.81 1.94
N TYR A 658 13.37 24.62 0.89
CA TYR A 658 13.72 24.15 -0.47
C TYR A 658 15.16 23.60 -0.52
N ALA A 659 16.12 24.23 0.17
CA ALA A 659 17.50 23.74 0.20
C ALA A 659 17.60 22.35 0.88
N ILE A 660 16.82 22.11 1.93
CA ILE A 660 16.71 20.80 2.60
C ILE A 660 16.13 19.75 1.63
N ASP A 661 15.02 20.07 0.98
CA ASP A 661 14.35 19.15 0.07
C ASP A 661 15.17 18.87 -1.20
N LEU A 662 15.90 19.87 -1.70
CA LEU A 662 16.86 19.70 -2.79
C LEU A 662 17.99 18.75 -2.41
N LYS A 663 18.61 18.96 -1.22
CA LYS A 663 19.66 18.06 -0.72
C LYS A 663 19.13 16.63 -0.59
N LYS A 664 17.94 16.45 -0.01
CA LYS A 664 17.28 15.13 0.10
C LYS A 664 17.08 14.49 -1.27
N THR A 665 16.52 15.24 -2.23
CA THR A 665 16.30 14.74 -3.60
C THR A 665 17.60 14.29 -4.27
N VAL A 666 18.69 15.07 -4.14
CA VAL A 666 19.99 14.70 -4.70
C VAL A 666 20.52 13.42 -4.08
N VAL A 667 20.49 13.31 -2.76
CA VAL A 667 20.91 12.10 -2.03
C VAL A 667 20.10 10.87 -2.47
N ASP A 668 18.79 10.99 -2.57
CA ASP A 668 17.92 9.88 -3.01
C ASP A 668 18.21 9.47 -4.46
N MET A 669 18.50 10.42 -5.34
CA MET A 669 18.90 10.14 -6.71
C MET A 669 20.27 9.45 -6.81
N GLU A 670 21.27 9.90 -6.04
CA GLU A 670 22.59 9.28 -6.00
C GLU A 670 22.55 7.84 -5.45
N ARG A 671 21.69 7.58 -4.50
CA ARG A 671 21.46 6.25 -3.92
C ARG A 671 20.81 5.31 -4.93
N SER A 672 19.76 5.76 -5.61
CA SER A 672 19.01 4.93 -6.55
C SER A 672 19.79 4.57 -7.85
N GLN A 673 20.97 5.16 -8.09
CA GLN A 673 21.79 4.83 -9.26
C GLN A 673 22.26 3.36 -9.30
N ASN A 674 22.39 2.74 -8.14
CA ASN A 674 22.81 1.33 -8.04
C ASN A 674 21.66 0.35 -8.32
N ASP A 675 20.41 0.79 -8.15
CA ASP A 675 19.24 -0.05 -8.42
C ASP A 675 19.13 -0.38 -9.93
N PRO A 676 19.18 -1.68 -10.29
CA PRO A 676 19.03 -2.10 -11.67
C PRO A 676 17.70 -1.65 -12.28
N MET A 677 16.62 -1.71 -11.53
CA MET A 677 15.27 -1.34 -12.00
C MET A 677 15.13 0.17 -12.22
N LYS A 678 15.85 1.01 -11.47
CA LYS A 678 15.94 2.45 -11.73
C LYS A 678 16.61 2.72 -13.09
N SER A 679 17.74 2.06 -13.36
CA SER A 679 18.44 2.14 -14.64
C SER A 679 17.55 1.70 -15.81
N PHE A 680 16.77 0.63 -15.60
CA PHE A 680 15.81 0.15 -16.59
C PHE A 680 14.69 1.16 -16.83
N SER A 681 14.07 1.67 -15.77
CA SER A 681 12.98 2.65 -15.84
C SER A 681 13.40 3.93 -16.54
N ASP A 682 14.61 4.45 -16.25
CA ASP A 682 15.16 5.65 -16.89
C ASP A 682 15.38 5.42 -18.40
N SER A 683 15.93 4.26 -18.77
CA SER A 683 16.13 3.88 -20.17
C SER A 683 14.81 3.74 -20.91
N LEU A 684 13.79 3.16 -20.26
CA LEU A 684 12.45 3.02 -20.82
C LEU A 684 11.80 4.38 -21.08
N VAL A 685 11.81 5.28 -20.10
CA VAL A 685 11.22 6.63 -20.24
C VAL A 685 11.92 7.39 -21.36
N ASN A 686 13.26 7.36 -21.41
CA ASN A 686 14.03 8.03 -22.45
C ASN A 686 13.70 7.48 -23.84
N ALA A 687 13.62 6.15 -23.99
CA ALA A 687 13.28 5.51 -25.25
C ALA A 687 11.84 5.83 -25.70
N MET A 688 10.88 5.75 -24.77
CA MET A 688 9.46 6.01 -25.07
C MET A 688 9.20 7.43 -25.55
N TYR A 689 9.89 8.42 -25.01
CA TYR A 689 9.70 9.83 -25.36
C TYR A 689 10.74 10.35 -26.37
N GLY A 690 11.53 9.46 -26.99
CA GLY A 690 12.52 9.87 -28.04
C GLY A 690 13.53 10.89 -27.52
N ASN A 691 13.89 10.81 -26.23
CA ASN A 691 14.76 11.75 -25.53
C ASN A 691 14.25 13.21 -25.52
N ASP A 692 12.92 13.45 -25.50
CA ASP A 692 12.39 14.80 -25.27
C ASP A 692 12.93 15.32 -23.93
N PRO A 693 13.64 16.44 -23.87
CA PRO A 693 14.36 16.90 -22.68
C PRO A 693 13.44 17.23 -21.51
N ARG A 694 12.13 17.42 -21.75
CA ARG A 694 11.11 17.64 -20.73
C ARG A 694 10.64 16.36 -20.05
N MET A 695 10.83 15.21 -20.72
CA MET A 695 10.35 13.90 -20.31
C MET A 695 11.47 12.92 -19.96
N THR A 696 12.73 13.23 -20.30
CA THR A 696 13.87 12.40 -19.91
C THR A 696 13.99 12.29 -18.40
N ALA A 697 14.50 11.15 -17.94
CA ALA A 697 14.81 10.94 -16.53
C ALA A 697 15.64 12.08 -15.95
N ASN A 698 15.34 12.48 -14.73
CA ASN A 698 16.07 13.56 -14.07
C ASN A 698 17.51 13.12 -13.75
N THR A 699 18.45 14.03 -13.93
CA THR A 699 19.85 13.87 -13.47
C THR A 699 20.12 14.80 -12.29
N VAL A 700 21.11 14.47 -11.46
CA VAL A 700 21.54 15.31 -10.34
C VAL A 700 21.88 16.73 -10.83
N ALA A 701 22.60 16.85 -11.96
CA ALA A 701 22.95 18.14 -12.55
C ALA A 701 21.72 18.96 -12.97
N LYS A 702 20.68 18.31 -13.54
CA LYS A 702 19.41 18.96 -13.92
C LYS A 702 18.66 19.48 -12.67
N VAL A 703 18.59 18.68 -11.65
CA VAL A 703 17.92 19.01 -10.37
C VAL A 703 18.65 20.16 -9.65
N GLN A 704 19.99 20.12 -9.58
CA GLN A 704 20.80 21.18 -8.97
C GLN A 704 20.80 22.50 -9.74
N SER A 705 20.53 22.47 -11.06
CA SER A 705 20.46 23.69 -11.89
C SER A 705 19.10 24.39 -11.82
N ALA A 706 18.08 23.77 -11.20
CA ALA A 706 16.75 24.34 -11.07
C ALA A 706 16.73 25.60 -10.18
N ASP A 707 15.99 26.61 -10.63
CA ASP A 707 15.94 27.94 -9.99
C ASP A 707 14.65 28.08 -9.18
N TYR A 708 14.76 28.05 -7.85
CA TYR A 708 13.61 28.10 -6.94
C TYR A 708 12.71 29.32 -7.16
N ALA A 709 13.29 30.52 -7.33
CA ALA A 709 12.50 31.73 -7.52
C ALA A 709 11.73 31.71 -8.84
N GLN A 710 12.32 31.19 -9.92
CA GLN A 710 11.65 31.05 -11.20
C GLN A 710 10.53 29.98 -11.14
N MET A 711 10.77 28.85 -10.50
CA MET A 711 9.75 27.81 -10.31
C MET A 711 8.55 28.34 -9.53
N LEU A 712 8.80 29.05 -8.44
CA LEU A 712 7.74 29.65 -7.64
C LEU A 712 6.94 30.69 -8.43
N ASN A 713 7.62 31.51 -9.26
CA ASN A 713 6.96 32.43 -10.17
C ASN A 713 6.15 31.71 -11.26
N MET A 714 6.65 30.58 -11.81
CA MET A 714 5.86 29.76 -12.73
C MET A 714 4.56 29.29 -12.07
N ALA A 715 4.62 28.73 -10.88
CA ALA A 715 3.45 28.24 -10.15
C ALA A 715 2.45 29.38 -9.88
N LYS A 716 2.93 30.54 -9.37
CA LYS A 716 2.09 31.72 -9.12
C LYS A 716 1.41 32.22 -10.39
N ASN A 717 2.15 32.28 -11.51
CA ASN A 717 1.60 32.72 -12.79
C ASN A 717 0.51 31.79 -13.30
N THR A 718 0.64 30.48 -13.11
CA THR A 718 -0.42 29.52 -13.48
C THR A 718 -1.66 29.71 -12.65
N MET A 719 -1.54 30.06 -11.36
CA MET A 719 -2.65 30.24 -10.43
C MET A 719 -3.19 31.70 -10.38
N ALA A 720 -2.70 32.60 -11.22
CA ALA A 720 -3.06 34.04 -11.18
C ALA A 720 -4.49 34.36 -11.67
N ASN A 721 -5.17 33.41 -12.33
CA ASN A 721 -6.51 33.63 -12.88
C ASN A 721 -7.42 32.41 -12.66
N ALA A 722 -8.28 32.47 -11.66
CA ALA A 722 -9.21 31.39 -11.33
C ALA A 722 -10.20 31.07 -12.48
N ALA A 723 -10.46 32.01 -13.39
CA ALA A 723 -11.33 31.77 -14.56
C ALA A 723 -10.71 30.77 -15.58
N ASP A 724 -9.41 30.43 -15.46
CA ASP A 724 -8.76 29.41 -16.28
C ASP A 724 -9.04 27.99 -15.76
N TYR A 725 -9.59 27.86 -14.55
CA TYR A 725 -9.74 26.61 -13.83
C TYR A 725 -11.16 26.08 -13.81
N THR A 726 -11.24 24.76 -13.91
CA THR A 726 -12.43 24.00 -13.49
C THR A 726 -12.10 23.22 -12.23
N PHE A 727 -12.88 23.43 -11.17
CA PHE A 727 -12.77 22.76 -9.88
C PHE A 727 -13.76 21.60 -9.85
N VAL A 728 -13.29 20.38 -9.64
CA VAL A 728 -14.12 19.17 -9.65
C VAL A 728 -14.12 18.55 -8.28
N PHE A 729 -15.31 18.32 -7.74
CA PHE A 729 -15.56 17.64 -6.48
C PHE A 729 -16.42 16.40 -6.74
N VAL A 730 -15.96 15.24 -6.26
CA VAL A 730 -16.67 13.98 -6.36
C VAL A 730 -16.67 13.31 -4.99
N GLY A 731 -17.83 12.94 -4.49
CA GLY A 731 -17.94 12.26 -3.21
C GLY A 731 -19.19 12.62 -2.41
N ASN A 732 -19.15 12.29 -1.12
CA ASN A 732 -20.30 12.48 -0.25
C ASN A 732 -20.38 13.90 0.30
N ILE A 733 -20.62 14.84 -0.59
CA ILE A 733 -20.95 16.24 -0.26
C ILE A 733 -22.07 16.71 -1.18
N ASP A 734 -23.05 17.38 -0.61
CA ASP A 734 -24.18 17.95 -1.36
C ASP A 734 -23.98 19.42 -1.74
N GLN A 735 -24.83 19.91 -2.63
CA GLN A 735 -24.79 21.29 -3.07
C GLN A 735 -25.00 22.28 -1.92
N GLN A 736 -25.89 21.99 -0.99
CA GLN A 736 -26.21 22.88 0.12
C GLN A 736 -25.01 23.14 1.04
N THR A 737 -24.22 22.09 1.27
CA THR A 737 -22.98 22.15 2.06
C THR A 737 -21.84 22.81 1.27
N LEU A 738 -21.69 22.47 -0.02
CA LEU A 738 -20.57 22.93 -0.83
C LEU A 738 -20.71 24.40 -1.26
N GLN A 739 -21.91 24.86 -1.65
CA GLN A 739 -22.09 26.18 -2.24
C GLN A 739 -21.61 27.35 -1.34
N PRO A 740 -21.89 27.41 -0.04
CA PRO A 740 -21.36 28.47 0.82
C PRO A 740 -19.83 28.51 0.87
N LEU A 741 -19.19 27.32 0.80
CA LEU A 741 -17.73 27.19 0.76
C LEU A 741 -17.17 27.69 -0.57
N LEU A 742 -17.86 27.40 -1.70
CA LEU A 742 -17.46 27.91 -3.01
C LEU A 742 -17.52 29.44 -3.03
N GLU A 743 -18.60 30.02 -2.50
CA GLU A 743 -18.79 31.46 -2.46
C GLU A 743 -17.77 32.17 -1.56
N GLN A 744 -17.41 31.53 -0.41
CA GLN A 744 -16.46 32.11 0.54
C GLN A 744 -15.01 32.03 0.05
N TYR A 745 -14.61 30.93 -0.64
CA TYR A 745 -13.22 30.67 -0.95
C TYR A 745 -12.94 30.70 -2.46
N ILE A 746 -13.64 29.91 -3.26
CA ILE A 746 -13.31 29.76 -4.69
C ILE A 746 -13.73 30.97 -5.51
N ALA A 747 -14.93 31.54 -5.22
CA ALA A 747 -15.43 32.73 -5.92
C ALA A 747 -14.66 34.02 -5.58
N THR A 748 -13.75 33.95 -4.59
CA THR A 748 -12.92 35.08 -4.15
C THR A 748 -11.46 34.96 -4.62
N LEU A 749 -11.11 33.87 -5.30
CA LEU A 749 -9.77 33.69 -5.87
C LEU A 749 -9.46 34.79 -6.90
N PRO A 750 -8.18 35.18 -7.03
CA PRO A 750 -7.73 36.14 -8.03
C PRO A 750 -8.20 35.75 -9.43
N SER A 751 -8.78 36.71 -10.17
CA SER A 751 -9.30 36.43 -11.49
C SER A 751 -9.40 37.68 -12.38
N LYS A 752 -9.30 37.46 -13.69
CA LYS A 752 -9.57 38.45 -14.74
C LYS A 752 -11.06 38.45 -15.16
N GLY A 753 -11.91 37.66 -14.50
CA GLY A 753 -13.33 37.47 -14.83
C GLY A 753 -13.61 36.67 -16.10
N LYS A 754 -12.57 36.30 -16.88
CA LYS A 754 -12.65 35.49 -18.10
C LYS A 754 -11.42 34.68 -18.24
N ALA A 755 -11.53 33.56 -18.98
CA ALA A 755 -10.38 32.69 -19.28
C ALA A 755 -9.30 33.44 -20.07
N SER A 756 -8.05 33.13 -19.72
CA SER A 756 -6.88 33.63 -20.42
C SER A 756 -6.81 33.07 -21.85
N LYS A 757 -6.07 33.75 -22.72
CA LYS A 757 -5.74 33.20 -24.04
C LYS A 757 -4.95 31.89 -23.85
N ALA A 758 -5.30 30.87 -24.63
CA ALA A 758 -4.61 29.59 -24.60
C ALA A 758 -3.09 29.76 -24.76
N ALA A 759 -2.33 29.10 -23.91
CA ALA A 759 -0.88 29.08 -24.01
C ALA A 759 -0.43 28.36 -25.30
N LYS A 760 0.75 28.73 -25.80
CA LYS A 760 1.36 28.01 -26.91
C LYS A 760 1.71 26.58 -26.45
N ILE A 761 1.27 25.63 -27.25
CA ILE A 761 1.55 24.21 -27.01
C ILE A 761 2.77 23.77 -27.83
N TYR A 762 3.67 23.08 -27.14
CA TYR A 762 4.78 22.33 -27.73
C TYR A 762 4.49 20.84 -27.43
N PRO A 763 3.91 20.11 -28.41
CA PRO A 763 3.48 18.75 -28.16
C PRO A 763 4.62 17.88 -27.63
N VAL A 764 4.32 17.04 -26.65
CA VAL A 764 5.19 15.95 -26.22
C VAL A 764 4.67 14.69 -26.88
N SER A 765 5.48 14.10 -27.71
CA SER A 765 5.11 12.88 -28.45
C SER A 765 6.00 11.73 -28.02
N PHE A 766 5.43 10.55 -28.01
CA PHE A 766 6.21 9.34 -27.89
C PHE A 766 7.03 9.09 -29.15
N TYR A 767 8.06 8.26 -29.03
CA TYR A 767 8.87 7.83 -30.14
C TYR A 767 8.01 7.22 -31.27
N THR A 768 8.33 7.54 -32.51
CA THR A 768 7.69 7.00 -33.71
C THR A 768 8.67 6.12 -34.47
N GLY A 769 8.23 4.92 -34.89
CA GLY A 769 9.05 3.92 -35.55
C GLY A 769 9.43 2.76 -34.66
N ASN A 770 10.38 1.96 -35.04
CA ASN A 770 10.86 0.81 -34.27
C ASN A 770 12.24 1.11 -33.70
N THR A 771 12.40 0.89 -32.39
CA THR A 771 13.67 1.05 -31.70
C THR A 771 13.85 -0.03 -30.65
N THR A 772 15.10 -0.47 -30.50
CA THR A 772 15.49 -1.37 -29.41
C THR A 772 16.66 -0.76 -28.66
N VAL A 773 16.51 -0.63 -27.36
CA VAL A 773 17.57 -0.22 -26.44
C VAL A 773 17.97 -1.42 -25.62
N SER A 774 19.23 -1.84 -25.73
CA SER A 774 19.75 -2.97 -24.94
C SER A 774 20.99 -2.52 -24.17
N PHE A 775 21.10 -2.93 -22.93
CA PHE A 775 22.24 -2.63 -22.08
C PHE A 775 22.46 -3.70 -21.03
N ASP A 776 23.70 -3.83 -20.60
CA ASP A 776 24.10 -4.71 -19.50
C ASP A 776 24.10 -3.95 -18.18
N LYS A 777 23.68 -4.61 -17.12
CA LYS A 777 23.74 -4.12 -15.74
C LYS A 777 24.34 -5.18 -14.83
N ALA A 778 25.32 -4.81 -14.03
CA ALA A 778 25.85 -5.72 -12.99
C ALA A 778 24.74 -6.04 -11.99
N MET A 779 24.55 -7.34 -11.73
CA MET A 779 23.52 -7.85 -10.79
C MET A 779 24.06 -9.05 -10.02
N ALA A 780 23.72 -9.12 -8.74
CA ALA A 780 24.10 -10.26 -7.90
C ALA A 780 23.43 -11.56 -8.38
N THR A 781 22.19 -11.46 -8.84
CA THR A 781 21.46 -12.57 -9.46
C THR A 781 21.12 -12.19 -10.92
N PRO A 782 22.01 -12.52 -11.87
CA PRO A 782 21.83 -12.14 -13.26
C PRO A 782 20.52 -12.67 -13.85
N GLY A 783 19.72 -11.76 -14.39
CA GLY A 783 18.50 -12.06 -15.11
C GLY A 783 18.32 -11.06 -16.24
N THR A 784 17.27 -11.21 -17.05
CA THR A 784 16.97 -10.29 -18.12
C THR A 784 15.57 -9.72 -17.93
N THR A 785 15.44 -8.40 -18.02
CA THR A 785 14.17 -7.69 -18.04
C THR A 785 13.93 -7.18 -19.46
N TYR A 786 12.80 -7.56 -20.03
CA TYR A 786 12.33 -7.15 -21.34
C TYR A 786 11.03 -6.39 -21.20
N TYR A 787 10.95 -5.27 -21.90
CA TYR A 787 9.73 -4.48 -22.05
C TYR A 787 9.55 -4.16 -23.51
N SER A 788 8.38 -4.49 -24.06
CA SER A 788 8.00 -4.10 -25.43
C SER A 788 6.72 -3.30 -25.38
N PHE A 789 6.75 -2.16 -26.03
CA PHE A 789 5.65 -1.23 -26.16
C PHE A 789 5.31 -1.09 -27.64
N THR A 790 4.16 -1.63 -28.03
CA THR A 790 3.66 -1.59 -29.41
C THR A 790 2.44 -0.69 -29.50
N SER A 791 2.41 0.21 -30.48
CA SER A 791 1.33 1.19 -30.59
C SER A 791 1.04 1.64 -32.04
N GLY A 792 -0.12 2.26 -32.22
CA GLY A 792 -0.52 2.89 -33.47
C GLY A 792 -1.72 3.83 -33.27
N PRO A 793 -2.10 4.60 -34.30
CA PRO A 793 -3.20 5.56 -34.22
C PRO A 793 -4.54 4.85 -34.04
N VAL A 794 -5.44 5.48 -33.28
CA VAL A 794 -6.81 5.00 -33.05
C VAL A 794 -7.76 6.16 -32.77
N VAL A 795 -9.05 5.95 -32.98
CA VAL A 795 -10.09 6.85 -32.47
C VAL A 795 -10.23 6.58 -30.99
N VAL A 796 -10.26 7.65 -30.18
CA VAL A 796 -10.44 7.53 -28.72
C VAL A 796 -11.93 7.61 -28.41
N ASP A 797 -12.52 6.46 -28.15
CA ASP A 797 -13.91 6.27 -27.80
C ASP A 797 -14.09 5.03 -26.90
N ALA A 798 -15.31 4.78 -26.44
CA ALA A 798 -15.62 3.64 -25.58
C ALA A 798 -15.32 2.28 -26.23
N VAL A 799 -15.54 2.15 -27.54
CA VAL A 799 -15.29 0.89 -28.26
C VAL A 799 -13.79 0.58 -28.29
N SER A 800 -12.98 1.55 -28.69
CA SER A 800 -11.53 1.37 -28.76
C SER A 800 -10.90 1.15 -27.38
N ASP A 801 -11.47 1.74 -26.33
CA ASP A 801 -11.04 1.54 -24.94
C ASP A 801 -11.29 0.10 -24.50
N ILE A 802 -12.51 -0.41 -24.73
CA ILE A 802 -12.90 -1.79 -24.44
C ILE A 802 -12.03 -2.78 -25.22
N ASP A 803 -11.93 -2.58 -26.53
CA ASP A 803 -11.26 -3.54 -27.41
C ASP A 803 -9.77 -3.69 -27.08
N ILE A 804 -9.07 -2.59 -26.78
CA ILE A 804 -7.66 -2.65 -26.42
C ILE A 804 -7.45 -3.24 -25.02
N GLU A 805 -8.32 -2.94 -24.05
CA GLU A 805 -8.25 -3.52 -22.72
C GLU A 805 -8.45 -5.05 -22.79
N LEU A 806 -9.46 -5.51 -23.52
CA LEU A 806 -9.72 -6.94 -23.71
C LEU A 806 -8.57 -7.64 -24.45
N ALA A 807 -8.01 -7.00 -25.48
CA ALA A 807 -6.85 -7.55 -26.19
C ALA A 807 -5.65 -7.74 -25.26
N GLY A 808 -5.37 -6.74 -24.43
CA GLY A 808 -4.31 -6.84 -23.43
C GLY A 808 -4.56 -7.94 -22.39
N ALA A 809 -5.79 -8.10 -21.96
CA ALA A 809 -6.18 -9.16 -21.02
C ALA A 809 -6.05 -10.57 -21.62
N VAL A 810 -6.46 -10.75 -22.89
CA VAL A 810 -6.26 -12.02 -23.61
C VAL A 810 -4.77 -12.32 -23.73
N LEU A 811 -3.96 -11.34 -24.16
CA LEU A 811 -2.51 -11.49 -24.29
C LEU A 811 -1.85 -11.87 -22.96
N ASN A 812 -2.28 -11.26 -21.86
CA ASN A 812 -1.78 -11.61 -20.53
C ASN A 812 -2.08 -13.07 -20.15
N ASN A 813 -3.29 -13.56 -20.45
CA ASN A 813 -3.65 -14.95 -20.21
C ASN A 813 -2.84 -15.90 -21.10
N MET A 814 -2.60 -15.56 -22.37
CA MET A 814 -1.75 -16.33 -23.28
C MET A 814 -0.30 -16.38 -22.76
N PHE A 815 0.22 -15.28 -22.23
CA PHE A 815 1.56 -15.25 -21.62
C PHE A 815 1.65 -16.18 -20.40
N THR A 816 0.67 -16.16 -19.53
CA THR A 816 0.61 -17.05 -18.38
C THR A 816 0.59 -18.51 -18.81
N GLU A 817 -0.33 -18.87 -19.71
CA GLU A 817 -0.48 -20.26 -20.18
C GLU A 817 0.76 -20.78 -20.93
N ILE A 818 1.30 -19.98 -21.87
CA ILE A 818 2.35 -20.45 -22.74
C ILE A 818 3.73 -20.26 -22.12
N ILE A 819 4.04 -19.04 -21.63
CA ILE A 819 5.39 -18.69 -21.20
C ILE A 819 5.68 -19.25 -19.80
N ARG A 820 4.72 -19.15 -18.87
CA ARG A 820 4.88 -19.60 -17.49
C ARG A 820 4.57 -21.09 -17.34
N GLU A 821 3.33 -21.49 -17.62
CA GLU A 821 2.85 -22.84 -17.26
C GLU A 821 3.40 -23.92 -18.20
N LYS A 822 3.33 -23.72 -19.52
CA LYS A 822 3.74 -24.73 -20.49
C LYS A 822 5.24 -24.81 -20.70
N GLU A 823 5.90 -23.67 -20.85
CA GLU A 823 7.29 -23.59 -21.26
C GLU A 823 8.25 -23.27 -20.12
N GLY A 824 7.75 -22.84 -18.94
CA GLY A 824 8.54 -22.49 -17.77
C GLY A 824 9.63 -21.45 -18.05
N ALA A 825 9.39 -20.57 -19.05
CA ALA A 825 10.41 -19.67 -19.54
C ALA A 825 10.48 -18.35 -18.76
N ALA A 826 9.43 -18.01 -17.99
CA ALA A 826 9.41 -16.87 -17.06
C ALA A 826 8.37 -17.10 -15.97
N TYR A 827 8.63 -16.65 -14.75
CA TYR A 827 7.72 -16.82 -13.61
C TYR A 827 6.50 -15.89 -13.70
N SER A 828 6.71 -14.63 -14.05
CA SER A 828 5.65 -13.62 -14.06
C SER A 828 5.68 -12.78 -15.35
N PRO A 829 5.38 -13.41 -16.52
CA PRO A 829 5.23 -12.66 -17.75
C PRO A 829 3.91 -11.87 -17.69
N GLY A 830 3.91 -10.64 -18.19
CA GLY A 830 2.73 -9.79 -18.14
C GLY A 830 2.47 -9.05 -19.43
N ALA A 831 1.18 -8.79 -19.72
CA ALA A 831 0.75 -7.95 -20.83
C ALA A 831 -0.42 -7.05 -20.41
N ALA A 832 -0.53 -5.88 -21.06
CA ALA A 832 -1.64 -4.95 -20.85
C ALA A 832 -1.96 -4.20 -22.15
N GLY A 833 -3.25 -3.85 -22.31
CA GLY A 833 -3.72 -2.98 -23.36
C GLY A 833 -4.28 -1.68 -22.75
N ARG A 834 -4.05 -0.56 -23.40
CA ARG A 834 -4.62 0.73 -22.95
C ARG A 834 -4.73 1.72 -24.11
N LEU A 835 -5.58 2.75 -23.92
CA LEU A 835 -5.58 3.93 -24.77
C LEU A 835 -4.66 5.03 -24.24
N ASP A 836 -3.84 5.61 -25.11
CA ASP A 836 -3.23 6.91 -24.86
C ASP A 836 -4.13 7.99 -25.47
N GLU A 837 -4.96 8.56 -24.64
CA GLU A 837 -5.93 9.59 -25.01
C GLU A 837 -5.26 10.89 -25.49
N ASN A 838 -4.07 11.22 -24.96
CA ASN A 838 -3.34 12.42 -25.29
C ASN A 838 -2.78 12.37 -26.71
N ASN A 839 -2.29 11.21 -27.11
CA ASN A 839 -1.66 10.99 -28.43
C ASN A 839 -2.58 10.23 -29.41
N LYS A 840 -3.81 9.92 -29.00
CA LYS A 840 -4.85 9.23 -29.80
C LYS A 840 -4.34 7.94 -30.42
N ARG A 841 -3.87 7.04 -29.56
CA ARG A 841 -3.29 5.77 -29.99
C ARG A 841 -3.66 4.63 -29.05
N TRP A 842 -3.69 3.42 -29.61
CA TRP A 842 -3.74 2.18 -28.85
C TRP A 842 -2.34 1.75 -28.44
N GLU A 843 -2.22 1.06 -27.35
CA GLU A 843 -0.98 0.57 -26.78
C GLU A 843 -1.14 -0.86 -26.29
N LEU A 844 -0.25 -1.77 -26.73
CA LEU A 844 -0.05 -3.09 -26.14
C LEU A 844 1.34 -3.16 -25.54
N ILE A 845 1.40 -3.58 -24.30
CA ILE A 845 2.60 -3.64 -23.49
C ILE A 845 2.88 -5.11 -23.17
N SER A 846 4.14 -5.52 -23.30
CA SER A 846 4.64 -6.83 -22.87
C SER A 846 5.80 -6.66 -21.91
N VAL A 847 5.77 -7.36 -20.78
CA VAL A 847 6.84 -7.33 -19.75
C VAL A 847 7.25 -8.77 -19.43
N ILE A 848 8.52 -9.05 -19.54
CA ILE A 848 9.09 -10.38 -19.24
C ILE A 848 10.30 -10.19 -18.33
N GLN A 849 10.33 -10.95 -17.25
CA GLN A 849 11.53 -11.13 -16.43
C GLN A 849 11.89 -12.61 -16.43
N THR A 850 13.12 -12.91 -16.82
CA THR A 850 13.56 -14.29 -16.99
C THR A 850 15.07 -14.43 -16.72
N ASN A 851 15.57 -15.67 -16.65
CA ASN A 851 17.00 -15.93 -16.61
C ASN A 851 17.63 -15.81 -18.02
N ARG A 852 18.94 -15.70 -18.07
CA ARG A 852 19.67 -15.54 -19.34
C ARG A 852 19.55 -16.74 -20.29
N GLU A 853 19.37 -17.93 -19.76
CA GLU A 853 19.26 -19.17 -20.56
C GLU A 853 17.94 -19.26 -21.28
N GLN A 854 16.87 -18.73 -20.68
CA GLN A 854 15.51 -18.76 -21.21
C GLN A 854 15.12 -17.50 -21.98
N GLN A 855 15.93 -16.43 -21.95
CA GLN A 855 15.55 -15.12 -22.48
C GLN A 855 15.12 -15.16 -23.94
N ASP A 856 15.89 -15.80 -24.82
CA ASP A 856 15.59 -15.83 -26.26
C ASP A 856 14.29 -16.58 -26.54
N LYS A 857 14.05 -17.65 -25.79
CA LYS A 857 12.81 -18.44 -25.85
C LYS A 857 11.63 -17.62 -25.36
N ALA A 858 11.74 -16.99 -24.21
CA ALA A 858 10.68 -16.18 -23.61
C ALA A 858 10.29 -14.97 -24.51
N PHE A 859 11.28 -14.27 -25.08
CA PHE A 859 11.04 -13.13 -25.96
C PHE A 859 10.42 -13.57 -27.30
N LYS A 860 10.86 -14.70 -27.84
CA LYS A 860 10.27 -15.28 -29.05
C LYS A 860 8.81 -15.61 -28.82
N LEU A 861 8.48 -16.31 -27.75
CA LEU A 861 7.10 -16.65 -27.39
C LEU A 861 6.25 -15.39 -27.18
N ALA A 862 6.75 -14.39 -26.45
CA ALA A 862 6.01 -13.15 -26.22
C ALA A 862 5.68 -12.42 -27.54
N ASN A 863 6.62 -12.37 -28.50
CA ASN A 863 6.37 -11.77 -29.80
C ASN A 863 5.40 -12.61 -30.65
N GLU A 864 5.51 -13.94 -30.61
CA GLU A 864 4.57 -14.85 -31.32
C GLU A 864 3.12 -14.67 -30.83
N GLU A 865 2.93 -14.59 -29.50
CA GLU A 865 1.59 -14.37 -28.94
C GLU A 865 1.06 -12.96 -29.24
N LEU A 866 1.92 -11.94 -29.21
CA LEU A 866 1.55 -10.58 -29.64
C LEU A 866 1.14 -10.54 -31.12
N ASP A 867 1.84 -11.24 -31.99
CA ASP A 867 1.50 -11.31 -33.41
C ASP A 867 0.16 -12.05 -33.63
N LYS A 868 -0.14 -13.11 -32.87
CA LYS A 868 -1.45 -13.80 -32.89
C LYS A 868 -2.59 -12.85 -32.49
N ILE A 869 -2.43 -12.09 -31.40
CA ILE A 869 -3.44 -11.09 -30.97
C ILE A 869 -3.69 -10.08 -32.09
N LEU A 870 -2.64 -9.49 -32.66
CA LEU A 870 -2.78 -8.51 -33.74
C LEU A 870 -3.37 -9.11 -35.04
N ALA A 871 -3.20 -10.41 -35.26
CA ALA A 871 -3.88 -11.15 -36.32
C ALA A 871 -5.34 -11.50 -36.01
N GLY A 872 -5.80 -11.21 -34.77
CA GLY A 872 -7.15 -11.57 -34.31
C GLY A 872 -7.30 -13.07 -34.05
N ASP A 873 -6.21 -13.79 -33.81
CA ASP A 873 -6.25 -15.22 -33.47
C ASP A 873 -6.57 -15.40 -31.98
N ILE A 874 -7.85 -15.28 -31.67
CA ILE A 874 -8.42 -15.39 -30.33
C ILE A 874 -9.51 -16.46 -30.37
N THR A 875 -9.49 -17.39 -29.42
CA THR A 875 -10.51 -18.40 -29.27
C THR A 875 -11.76 -17.86 -28.57
N PRO A 876 -12.96 -18.48 -28.80
CA PRO A 876 -14.18 -18.11 -28.09
C PRO A 876 -14.01 -18.22 -26.55
N ASP A 877 -13.27 -19.19 -26.06
CA ASP A 877 -13.02 -19.36 -24.61
C ASP A 877 -12.22 -18.21 -24.04
N GLN A 878 -11.09 -17.85 -24.66
CA GLN A 878 -10.25 -16.72 -24.27
C GLN A 878 -11.06 -15.41 -24.25
N PHE A 879 -11.82 -15.15 -25.28
CA PHE A 879 -12.68 -13.96 -25.37
C PHE A 879 -13.74 -13.92 -24.28
N ASN A 880 -14.47 -15.01 -24.05
CA ASN A 880 -15.56 -15.04 -23.10
C ASN A 880 -15.06 -14.86 -21.66
N LYS A 881 -13.91 -15.45 -21.32
CA LYS A 881 -13.25 -15.27 -20.01
C LYS A 881 -12.97 -13.81 -19.73
N VAL A 882 -12.28 -13.11 -20.62
CA VAL A 882 -11.89 -11.70 -20.40
C VAL A 882 -13.09 -10.74 -20.47
N LYS A 883 -14.03 -10.97 -21.38
CA LYS A 883 -15.24 -10.15 -21.50
C LYS A 883 -16.08 -10.19 -20.22
N THR A 884 -16.30 -11.38 -19.67
CA THR A 884 -17.08 -11.54 -18.43
C THR A 884 -16.37 -10.86 -17.26
N ALA A 885 -15.04 -11.01 -17.15
CA ALA A 885 -14.25 -10.34 -16.14
C ALA A 885 -14.32 -8.79 -16.27
N ALA A 886 -14.22 -8.26 -17.48
CA ALA A 886 -14.32 -6.83 -17.77
C ALA A 886 -15.70 -6.25 -17.38
N ILE A 887 -16.81 -6.93 -17.72
CA ILE A 887 -18.16 -6.52 -17.33
C ILE A 887 -18.26 -6.42 -15.79
N ASN A 888 -17.77 -7.43 -15.08
CA ASN A 888 -17.79 -7.47 -13.63
C ASN A 888 -16.94 -6.33 -13.02
N GLN A 889 -15.76 -6.10 -13.57
CA GLN A 889 -14.86 -5.05 -13.09
C GLN A 889 -15.43 -3.64 -13.35
N TYR A 890 -16.07 -3.43 -14.49
CA TYR A 890 -16.68 -2.15 -14.82
C TYR A 890 -17.80 -1.77 -13.84
N ASP A 891 -18.62 -2.70 -13.42
CA ASP A 891 -19.67 -2.48 -12.40
C ASP A 891 -19.08 -2.06 -11.04
N ILE A 892 -17.91 -2.59 -10.68
CA ILE A 892 -17.18 -2.17 -9.48
C ILE A 892 -16.61 -0.75 -9.66
N GLN A 893 -16.04 -0.43 -10.82
CA GLN A 893 -15.47 0.89 -11.11
C GLN A 893 -16.52 2.00 -11.07
N LEU A 894 -17.75 1.75 -11.51
CA LEU A 894 -18.86 2.70 -11.45
C LEU A 894 -19.19 3.15 -10.00
N ARG A 895 -18.75 2.42 -8.98
CA ARG A 895 -18.86 2.77 -7.55
C ARG A 895 -17.57 3.33 -6.96
N ASN A 896 -16.68 3.88 -7.79
CA ASN A 896 -15.41 4.46 -7.35
C ASN A 896 -15.37 5.97 -7.66
N ASN A 897 -15.14 6.79 -6.62
CA ASN A 897 -15.07 8.26 -6.77
C ASN A 897 -13.93 8.70 -7.70
N ASN A 898 -12.79 8.00 -7.72
CA ASN A 898 -11.69 8.33 -8.63
C ASN A 898 -12.02 8.03 -10.09
N PHE A 899 -12.80 6.98 -10.37
CA PHE A 899 -13.31 6.71 -11.73
C PHE A 899 -14.09 7.92 -12.24
N TRP A 900 -15.07 8.39 -11.47
CA TRP A 900 -15.87 9.55 -11.86
C TRP A 900 -15.07 10.84 -11.97
N LEU A 901 -14.11 11.06 -11.07
CA LEU A 901 -13.21 12.20 -11.16
C LEU A 901 -12.44 12.19 -12.48
N THR A 902 -11.89 11.03 -12.88
CA THR A 902 -11.19 10.84 -14.14
C THR A 902 -12.10 11.04 -15.35
N THR A 903 -13.28 10.43 -15.35
CA THR A 903 -14.29 10.56 -16.41
C THR A 903 -14.71 12.03 -16.63
N ILE A 904 -14.94 12.77 -15.54
CA ILE A 904 -15.26 14.21 -15.63
C ILE A 904 -14.08 15.00 -16.23
N LEU A 905 -12.85 14.71 -15.80
CA LEU A 905 -11.66 15.38 -16.33
C LEU A 905 -11.40 15.05 -17.81
N GLN A 906 -11.69 13.84 -18.26
CA GLN A 906 -11.66 13.44 -19.67
C GLN A 906 -12.69 14.23 -20.48
N SER A 907 -13.94 14.33 -19.97
CA SER A 907 -15.00 15.07 -20.65
C SER A 907 -14.65 16.56 -20.84
N LEU A 908 -13.96 17.21 -19.90
CA LEU A 908 -13.46 18.58 -20.04
C LEU A 908 -12.47 18.75 -21.21
N ARG A 909 -11.85 17.68 -21.67
CA ARG A 909 -10.93 17.62 -22.80
C ARG A 909 -11.59 17.16 -24.10
N GLY A 910 -12.91 16.91 -24.07
CA GLY A 910 -13.65 16.39 -25.21
C GLY A 910 -13.40 14.91 -25.47
N ILE A 911 -12.96 14.16 -24.45
CA ILE A 911 -12.74 12.72 -24.51
C ILE A 911 -13.94 12.05 -23.83
N ASP A 912 -14.57 11.11 -24.53
CA ASP A 912 -15.71 10.35 -24.02
C ASP A 912 -15.48 8.86 -24.25
N THR A 913 -14.94 8.18 -23.25
CA THR A 913 -14.84 6.73 -23.18
C THR A 913 -15.93 6.11 -22.28
N TYR A 914 -16.81 6.94 -21.70
CA TYR A 914 -17.84 6.53 -20.76
C TYR A 914 -19.20 6.27 -21.43
N THR A 915 -19.64 7.19 -22.30
CA THR A 915 -21.00 7.11 -22.91
C THR A 915 -21.15 5.85 -23.75
N GLY A 916 -22.13 5.02 -23.38
CA GLY A 916 -22.39 3.73 -24.06
C GLY A 916 -21.38 2.63 -23.77
N HIS A 917 -20.39 2.83 -22.90
CA HIS A 917 -19.34 1.85 -22.60
C HIS A 917 -19.94 0.50 -22.12
N LYS A 918 -20.83 0.53 -21.13
CA LYS A 918 -21.44 -0.72 -20.61
C LYS A 918 -22.20 -1.49 -21.69
N GLU A 919 -22.99 -0.81 -22.49
CA GLU A 919 -23.75 -1.40 -23.59
C GLU A 919 -22.83 -1.94 -24.68
N ALA A 920 -21.79 -1.20 -25.05
CA ALA A 920 -20.77 -1.64 -26.00
C ALA A 920 -20.07 -2.91 -25.51
N LEU A 921 -19.63 -2.93 -24.26
CA LEU A 921 -18.98 -4.09 -23.65
C LEU A 921 -19.90 -5.32 -23.59
N GLN A 922 -21.17 -5.13 -23.22
CA GLN A 922 -22.15 -6.23 -23.17
C GLN A 922 -22.46 -6.82 -24.54
N ASN A 923 -22.54 -5.98 -25.57
CA ASN A 923 -22.92 -6.39 -26.94
C ASN A 923 -21.70 -6.79 -27.79
N LEU A 924 -20.49 -6.54 -27.38
CA LEU A 924 -19.27 -6.87 -28.12
C LEU A 924 -19.23 -8.38 -28.45
N THR A 925 -18.97 -8.70 -29.70
CA THR A 925 -18.77 -10.09 -30.15
C THR A 925 -17.28 -10.38 -30.42
N LEU A 926 -16.92 -11.67 -30.42
CA LEU A 926 -15.56 -12.08 -30.81
C LEU A 926 -15.20 -11.59 -32.22
N GLN A 927 -16.14 -11.62 -33.15
CA GLN A 927 -15.93 -11.16 -34.53
C GLN A 927 -15.63 -9.65 -34.57
N ASP A 928 -16.28 -8.85 -33.73
CA ASP A 928 -16.04 -7.40 -33.66
C ASP A 928 -14.64 -7.13 -33.15
N LEU A 929 -14.21 -7.74 -32.05
CA LEU A 929 -12.86 -7.62 -31.52
C LEU A 929 -11.80 -8.09 -32.53
N GLN A 930 -12.00 -9.26 -33.17
CA GLN A 930 -11.08 -9.77 -34.18
C GLN A 930 -10.97 -8.82 -35.39
N LYS A 931 -12.10 -8.24 -35.84
CA LYS A 931 -12.12 -7.27 -36.93
C LYS A 931 -11.40 -5.99 -36.56
N TRP A 932 -11.60 -5.50 -35.32
CA TRP A 932 -10.96 -4.30 -34.81
C TRP A 932 -9.44 -4.50 -34.74
N LEU A 933 -8.98 -5.62 -34.17
CA LEU A 933 -7.56 -5.97 -34.07
C LEU A 933 -6.87 -6.04 -35.43
N LYS A 934 -7.50 -6.70 -36.43
CA LYS A 934 -6.99 -6.78 -37.81
C LYS A 934 -6.93 -5.41 -38.51
N GLY A 935 -7.72 -4.46 -38.05
CA GLY A 935 -7.73 -3.08 -38.55
C GLY A 935 -6.65 -2.20 -37.92
N LEU A 936 -5.97 -2.65 -36.87
CA LEU A 936 -4.95 -1.88 -36.20
C LEU A 936 -3.71 -1.66 -37.08
N ASN A 937 -3.25 -0.44 -37.07
CA ASN A 937 -2.02 -0.08 -37.78
C ASN A 937 -0.87 -0.01 -36.78
N ARG A 938 -0.02 -1.02 -36.76
CA ARG A 938 1.22 -1.05 -35.95
C ARG A 938 2.25 -0.13 -36.58
N LYS A 939 2.49 1.01 -35.95
CA LYS A 939 3.46 2.00 -36.43
C LYS A 939 4.69 2.12 -35.58
N ASN A 940 4.60 1.79 -34.31
CA ASN A 940 5.67 2.02 -33.37
C ASN A 940 5.88 0.77 -32.52
N THR A 941 7.14 0.42 -32.33
CA THR A 941 7.56 -0.55 -31.32
C THR A 941 8.80 -0.03 -30.59
N VAL A 942 8.70 0.17 -29.30
CA VAL A 942 9.84 0.50 -28.44
C VAL A 942 10.13 -0.72 -27.59
N THR A 943 11.32 -1.27 -27.73
CA THR A 943 11.76 -2.41 -26.92
C THR A 943 12.93 -1.99 -26.06
N VAL A 944 12.89 -2.29 -24.77
CA VAL A 944 14.00 -2.07 -23.85
C VAL A 944 14.38 -3.39 -23.20
N ILE A 945 15.65 -3.74 -23.26
CA ILE A 945 16.19 -4.99 -22.71
C ILE A 945 17.35 -4.63 -21.78
N MET A 946 17.21 -5.00 -20.53
CA MET A 946 18.31 -4.95 -19.57
C MET A 946 18.77 -6.39 -19.29
N THR A 947 20.03 -6.68 -19.57
CA THR A 947 20.63 -7.97 -19.31
C THR A 947 21.51 -7.89 -18.07
N GLY A 948 21.18 -8.68 -17.05
CA GLY A 948 22.00 -8.81 -15.87
C GLY A 948 23.30 -9.54 -16.19
N VAL A 949 24.42 -8.96 -15.79
CA VAL A 949 25.74 -9.60 -15.85
C VAL A 949 26.31 -9.77 -14.45
N PRO A 950 27.07 -10.82 -14.15
CA PRO A 950 27.70 -10.97 -12.85
C PRO A 950 28.55 -9.76 -12.49
N GLU A 951 28.55 -9.38 -11.22
CA GLU A 951 29.49 -8.37 -10.75
C GLU A 951 30.94 -8.81 -11.04
N LYS A 952 31.75 -7.90 -11.55
CA LYS A 952 33.19 -8.15 -11.68
C LYS A 952 33.78 -8.25 -10.27
N LYS A 953 34.30 -9.44 -9.93
CA LYS A 953 35.00 -9.67 -8.66
C LYS A 953 36.22 -8.78 -8.50
#